data_d1d8c75322b6c56366d2d1092d9a6b25
#
_entry.id   d1d8c75322b6c56366d2d1092d9a6b25
#
_cell.length_a   1.000
_cell.length_b   1.000
_cell.length_c   1.000
_cell.angle_alpha   90.00
_cell.angle_beta   90.00
_cell.angle_gamma   90.00
#
_symmetry.space_group_name_H-M   'P 1'
#
loop_
_entity.id
_entity.type
_entity.pdbx_description
1 polymer ?
#
loop_
_entity_poly.entity_id
_entity_poly.type
_entity_poly.pdbx_seq_one_letter_code
_entity_poly.pdbx_strand_id
1 'polypeptide(L)'
;MMKGFRIDRNDGRIYAMGMTAVSGGVHFSFPSRGESCAVILYRKGAKSPRGRIEFPVNARTGDVWSMTVLGDFSGLEYVYEVDGQQVPDPYGRKFTGMQRWGSLARLDRQVRTPVDTEGKAYDWEDDILPCIPYDQCVIYHIHTRGFTKHASSGLEGDSRGTFKGVAEKIPYLKDLGITTVEMMPPVEFEELIIPERVDGSPFAVEKPDGKLNYWGYTRGYYFAPKCAYSSGPVREPEREFKDMVKALHRAGLELVLELFFDGKEAPSYVLDVVRFWAQEYHVDGVRLVGYAPVKLLGEDPYLSRLKLLAPGWDGVEPGQVKHLAEYNDGFMMDMRSFLKGDEDQLNRLVYHIRHNPGQVGVVNYMANTNGFTLMDMVSYDTKHNEANGEENRDGTDYNQSWNCGVEGPSRKKRIMQMRRKQIRNALLMLFLSQGTPLLMMGDEFGRTKKGNNNSYCQDNDISWLNWGLLNSNSSIHEFVKHVIQFRKEHSVFHMEKEPALMDYRSVGLPDVSYHGLKTWCPMFDRFLRQLGILYCGKYGKKPDGREDDYFYVAFNMHWEPHEFALPNLPKDYKWHTAFNTDQDQVNGMYPGGSEPVLENQKSIMIMARTIVVLMGKEVPAQKKASRGKAAGKGERKEEEADDTVRGNDTVYREPQAGGLQPSPGAGQDTGTLQS
;
A
#
# COMPACT_ATOMS: atom_id res chain seq x y z
N MET A 1 -2.01 4.49 52.98
CA MET A 1 -1.54 3.33 52.20
C MET A 1 -2.65 2.27 52.17
N MET A 2 -2.97 1.69 51.02
CA MET A 2 -4.07 0.74 50.89
C MET A 2 -3.72 -0.61 51.53
N LYS A 3 -4.67 -1.22 52.29
CA LYS A 3 -4.45 -2.48 52.97
C LYS A 3 -4.12 -3.61 51.95
N GLY A 4 -3.01 -4.29 52.14
CA GLY A 4 -2.54 -5.36 51.26
C GLY A 4 -1.59 -4.92 50.10
N PHE A 5 -1.26 -3.61 50.01
CA PHE A 5 -0.31 -3.08 49.04
C PHE A 5 0.78 -2.25 49.74
N ARG A 6 2.01 -2.35 49.26
CA ARG A 6 3.14 -1.55 49.74
C ARG A 6 4.03 -1.12 48.58
N ILE A 7 4.55 0.09 48.65
CA ILE A 7 5.55 0.59 47.70
C ILE A 7 6.90 -0.02 48.07
N ASP A 8 7.58 -0.61 47.10
CA ASP A 8 8.96 -1.07 47.24
C ASP A 8 9.91 0.14 47.06
N ARG A 9 10.48 0.61 48.14
CA ARG A 9 11.40 1.76 48.13
C ARG A 9 12.80 1.41 47.71
N ASN A 10 13.12 0.11 47.59
CA ASN A 10 14.46 -0.39 47.28
C ASN A 10 14.59 -0.86 45.81
N ASP A 11 13.52 -0.77 45.02
CA ASP A 11 13.58 -1.13 43.62
C ASP A 11 14.15 0.05 42.80
N GLY A 12 15.43 -0.03 42.51
CA GLY A 12 16.16 0.96 41.69
C GLY A 12 16.28 0.54 40.22
N ARG A 13 15.56 -0.48 39.76
CA ARG A 13 15.62 -0.97 38.38
C ARG A 13 14.86 -0.04 37.45
N ILE A 14 15.37 0.09 36.22
CA ILE A 14 14.69 0.84 35.15
C ILE A 14 13.79 -0.14 34.41
N TYR A 15 12.52 0.19 34.30
CA TYR A 15 11.51 -0.54 33.57
C TYR A 15 11.01 0.26 32.35
N ALA A 16 10.38 -0.45 31.40
CA ALA A 16 9.68 0.19 30.29
C ALA A 16 8.52 1.05 30.79
N MET A 17 8.10 2.01 29.98
CA MET A 17 6.89 2.80 30.25
C MET A 17 5.64 1.91 30.30
N GLY A 18 4.64 2.35 31.04
CA GLY A 18 3.42 1.61 31.31
C GLY A 18 3.54 0.68 32.52
N MET A 19 2.81 -0.41 32.47
CA MET A 19 2.75 -1.40 33.54
C MET A 19 3.65 -2.59 33.23
N THR A 20 4.48 -2.99 34.19
CA THR A 20 5.36 -4.18 34.10
C THR A 20 5.14 -5.09 35.29
N ALA A 21 4.84 -6.38 35.07
CA ALA A 21 4.74 -7.37 36.13
C ALA A 21 6.14 -7.64 36.74
N VAL A 22 6.21 -7.68 38.06
CA VAL A 22 7.43 -7.98 38.81
C VAL A 22 7.14 -9.06 39.85
N SER A 23 8.20 -9.64 40.45
CA SER A 23 8.00 -10.66 41.49
C SER A 23 7.23 -10.07 42.69
N GLY A 24 6.03 -10.60 42.92
CA GLY A 24 5.14 -10.18 44.02
C GLY A 24 4.42 -8.84 43.84
N GLY A 25 4.39 -8.29 42.62
CA GLY A 25 3.70 -7.01 42.40
C GLY A 25 3.78 -6.48 40.97
N VAL A 26 3.67 -5.18 40.84
CA VAL A 26 3.63 -4.45 39.57
C VAL A 26 4.43 -3.17 39.66
N HIS A 27 5.21 -2.91 38.62
CA HIS A 27 5.89 -1.63 38.39
C HIS A 27 5.01 -0.77 37.47
N PHE A 28 4.79 0.48 37.84
CA PHE A 28 4.11 1.50 37.06
C PHE A 28 5.09 2.60 36.66
N SER A 29 5.13 2.93 35.39
CA SER A 29 5.95 4.01 34.83
C SER A 29 5.10 4.86 33.90
N PHE A 30 4.98 6.15 34.17
CA PHE A 30 4.01 7.02 33.52
C PHE A 30 4.59 8.40 33.24
N PRO A 31 4.58 8.87 31.99
CA PRO A 31 5.04 10.22 31.65
C PRO A 31 3.97 11.27 31.97
N SER A 32 4.27 12.21 32.83
CA SER A 32 3.37 13.30 33.17
C SER A 32 4.12 14.52 33.74
N ARG A 33 3.69 15.71 33.31
CA ARG A 33 4.14 17.00 33.84
C ARG A 33 3.36 17.43 35.06
N GLY A 34 2.33 16.72 35.49
CA GLY A 34 1.53 17.02 36.66
C GLY A 34 2.36 17.08 37.93
N GLU A 35 1.90 17.85 38.93
CA GLU A 35 2.56 18.00 40.23
C GLU A 35 2.28 16.80 41.15
N SER A 36 1.15 16.15 40.96
CA SER A 36 0.74 14.94 41.70
C SER A 36 0.27 13.83 40.81
N CYS A 37 0.71 12.61 41.09
CA CYS A 37 0.27 11.41 40.37
C CYS A 37 -0.11 10.29 41.33
N ALA A 38 -1.11 9.49 40.95
CA ALA A 38 -1.52 8.29 41.68
C ALA A 38 -2.01 7.20 40.72
N VAL A 39 -1.98 5.96 41.15
CA VAL A 39 -2.67 4.82 40.52
C VAL A 39 -3.99 4.58 41.25
N ILE A 40 -5.08 4.62 40.53
CA ILE A 40 -6.40 4.29 41.05
C ILE A 40 -6.74 2.86 40.62
N LEU A 41 -6.95 1.98 41.59
CA LEU A 41 -7.26 0.59 41.38
C LEU A 41 -8.77 0.32 41.49
N TYR A 42 -9.27 -0.52 40.59
CA TYR A 42 -10.65 -0.97 40.58
C TYR A 42 -10.70 -2.50 40.54
N ARG A 43 -11.76 -3.12 41.08
CA ARG A 43 -12.09 -4.50 40.72
C ARG A 43 -12.72 -4.50 39.34
N LYS A 44 -12.48 -5.54 38.55
CA LYS A 44 -13.03 -5.70 37.21
C LYS A 44 -14.54 -5.40 37.20
N GLY A 45 -14.96 -4.41 36.41
CA GLY A 45 -16.35 -4.00 36.26
C GLY A 45 -16.95 -3.17 37.42
N ALA A 46 -16.21 -2.90 38.50
CA ALA A 46 -16.71 -2.09 39.60
C ALA A 46 -16.79 -0.61 39.24
N LYS A 47 -17.85 0.09 39.70
CA LYS A 47 -18.01 1.53 39.50
C LYS A 47 -17.14 2.38 40.46
N SER A 48 -16.94 1.90 41.70
CA SER A 48 -16.16 2.59 42.70
C SER A 48 -14.73 2.06 42.78
N PRO A 49 -13.74 2.95 43.04
CA PRO A 49 -12.36 2.53 43.20
C PRO A 49 -12.21 1.61 44.44
N ARG A 50 -11.35 0.62 44.31
CA ARG A 50 -10.89 -0.20 45.45
C ARG A 50 -9.92 0.60 46.34
N GLY A 51 -9.11 1.46 45.73
CA GLY A 51 -8.17 2.28 46.41
C GLY A 51 -7.31 3.12 45.49
N ARG A 52 -6.55 3.99 46.12
CA ARG A 52 -5.65 4.98 45.53
C ARG A 52 -4.24 4.81 46.10
N ILE A 53 -3.22 4.74 45.24
CA ILE A 53 -1.82 4.63 45.62
C ILE A 53 -1.09 5.81 45.00
N GLU A 54 -0.60 6.74 45.82
CA GLU A 54 0.15 7.91 45.39
C GLU A 54 1.58 7.55 45.03
N PHE A 55 2.09 8.15 43.96
CA PHE A 55 3.51 8.12 43.68
C PHE A 55 4.26 8.95 44.72
N PRO A 56 5.32 8.45 45.35
CA PRO A 56 6.16 9.24 46.22
C PRO A 56 6.73 10.46 45.48
N VAL A 57 6.85 11.59 46.17
CA VAL A 57 7.38 12.83 45.56
C VAL A 57 8.76 12.64 44.94
N ASN A 58 9.57 11.75 45.50
CA ASN A 58 10.90 11.39 44.97
C ASN A 58 10.87 10.27 43.91
N ALA A 59 9.69 9.81 43.51
CA ALA A 59 9.50 8.77 42.45
C ALA A 59 9.39 9.38 41.05
N ARG A 60 9.98 10.54 40.83
CA ARG A 60 9.96 11.26 39.57
C ARG A 60 11.37 11.47 39.03
N THR A 61 11.58 11.12 37.76
CA THR A 61 12.81 11.42 37.02
C THR A 61 12.44 12.19 35.76
N GLY A 62 12.81 13.48 35.69
CA GLY A 62 12.29 14.36 34.63
C GLY A 62 10.77 14.45 34.70
N ASP A 63 10.09 14.13 33.58
CA ASP A 63 8.62 14.07 33.51
C ASP A 63 8.07 12.63 33.65
N VAL A 64 8.84 11.69 34.18
CA VAL A 64 8.40 10.29 34.35
C VAL A 64 8.21 9.97 35.82
N TRP A 65 7.00 9.59 36.19
CA TRP A 65 6.65 9.03 37.49
C TRP A 65 6.79 7.52 37.46
N SER A 66 7.46 6.94 38.44
CA SER A 66 7.81 5.55 38.47
C SER A 66 7.78 4.95 39.86
N MET A 67 7.08 3.84 40.08
CA MET A 67 7.06 3.13 41.38
C MET A 67 6.76 1.65 41.21
N THR A 68 7.36 0.83 42.06
CA THR A 68 6.98 -0.58 42.20
C THR A 68 6.03 -0.74 43.39
N VAL A 69 4.92 -1.40 43.17
CA VAL A 69 3.92 -1.71 44.20
C VAL A 69 3.82 -3.21 44.35
N LEU A 70 4.13 -3.70 45.56
CA LEU A 70 4.00 -5.11 45.93
C LEU A 70 2.58 -5.38 46.46
N GLY A 71 1.96 -6.46 46.04
CA GLY A 71 0.61 -6.87 46.43
C GLY A 71 -0.05 -7.78 45.43
N ASP A 72 -1.26 -8.23 45.73
CA ASP A 72 -2.07 -9.04 44.82
C ASP A 72 -2.95 -8.15 43.94
N PHE A 73 -2.63 -8.15 42.64
CA PHE A 73 -3.32 -7.40 41.61
C PHE A 73 -4.31 -8.24 40.80
N SER A 74 -4.52 -9.51 41.15
CA SER A 74 -5.41 -10.41 40.43
C SER A 74 -6.84 -9.84 40.27
N GLY A 75 -7.31 -9.77 39.03
CA GLY A 75 -8.64 -9.25 38.68
C GLY A 75 -8.83 -7.73 38.94
N LEU A 76 -7.74 -6.97 39.01
CA LEU A 76 -7.78 -5.52 39.12
C LEU A 76 -7.60 -4.84 37.75
N GLU A 77 -8.14 -3.63 37.68
CA GLU A 77 -7.99 -2.67 36.61
C GLU A 77 -7.46 -1.36 37.21
N TYR A 78 -6.76 -0.57 36.41
CA TYR A 78 -6.24 0.71 36.87
C TYR A 78 -6.43 1.84 35.88
N VAL A 79 -6.35 3.06 36.38
CA VAL A 79 -6.07 4.30 35.64
C VAL A 79 -5.05 5.11 36.42
N TYR A 80 -4.41 6.04 35.77
CA TYR A 80 -3.65 7.07 36.47
C TYR A 80 -4.56 8.21 36.88
N GLU A 81 -4.18 8.91 37.93
CA GLU A 81 -4.73 10.21 38.32
C GLU A 81 -3.61 11.23 38.34
N VAL A 82 -3.77 12.31 37.58
CA VAL A 82 -2.84 13.42 37.47
C VAL A 82 -3.56 14.69 37.92
N ASP A 83 -3.07 15.34 38.97
CA ASP A 83 -3.65 16.57 39.55
C ASP A 83 -5.17 16.48 39.76
N GLY A 84 -5.64 15.31 40.24
CA GLY A 84 -7.04 15.02 40.52
C GLY A 84 -7.88 14.58 39.28
N GLN A 85 -7.31 14.56 38.09
CA GLN A 85 -7.98 14.08 36.87
C GLN A 85 -7.54 12.66 36.54
N GLN A 86 -8.50 11.78 36.27
CA GLN A 86 -8.20 10.40 35.89
C GLN A 86 -7.93 10.31 34.40
N VAL A 87 -6.82 9.65 34.04
CA VAL A 87 -6.37 9.44 32.66
C VAL A 87 -6.03 7.96 32.44
N PRO A 88 -6.42 7.38 31.29
CA PRO A 88 -5.98 6.05 30.93
C PRO A 88 -4.46 5.97 30.74
N ASP A 89 -3.89 4.78 30.86
CA ASP A 89 -2.48 4.56 30.58
C ASP A 89 -2.20 4.71 29.08
N PRO A 90 -1.36 5.66 28.65
CA PRO A 90 -1.01 5.80 27.23
C PRO A 90 -0.19 4.63 26.68
N TYR A 91 0.45 3.84 27.55
CA TYR A 91 1.18 2.62 27.18
C TYR A 91 0.36 1.34 27.47
N GLY A 92 -0.94 1.48 27.78
CA GLY A 92 -1.82 0.34 28.03
C GLY A 92 -1.96 -0.55 26.79
N ARG A 93 -1.78 -1.87 26.98
CA ARG A 93 -1.85 -2.85 25.90
C ARG A 93 -3.25 -3.42 25.68
N LYS A 94 -4.15 -3.25 26.64
CA LYS A 94 -5.55 -3.69 26.60
C LYS A 94 -6.41 -2.74 27.38
N PHE A 95 -7.65 -2.54 26.92
CA PHE A 95 -8.61 -1.67 27.60
C PHE A 95 -9.94 -2.36 27.83
N THR A 96 -10.59 -2.06 28.97
CA THR A 96 -11.92 -2.55 29.30
C THR A 96 -12.98 -1.54 28.88
N GLY A 97 -14.17 -2.04 28.50
CA GLY A 97 -15.26 -1.19 28.06
C GLY A 97 -15.30 -0.94 26.53
N MET A 98 -14.30 -1.43 25.78
CA MET A 98 -14.10 -1.18 24.34
C MET A 98 -14.56 -2.34 23.42
N GLN A 99 -15.33 -3.31 23.97
CA GLN A 99 -15.65 -4.57 23.25
C GLN A 99 -16.72 -4.40 22.16
N ARG A 100 -17.57 -3.38 22.27
CA ARG A 100 -18.68 -3.17 21.34
C ARG A 100 -18.48 -1.92 20.52
N TRP A 101 -18.37 -2.12 19.22
CA TRP A 101 -18.25 -1.06 18.25
C TRP A 101 -19.41 -0.05 18.34
N GLY A 102 -19.10 1.24 18.43
CA GLY A 102 -20.06 2.35 18.39
C GLY A 102 -21.09 2.38 19.51
N SER A 103 -20.82 1.74 20.65
CA SER A 103 -21.77 1.64 21.77
C SER A 103 -21.85 2.93 22.58
N LEU A 104 -22.99 3.65 22.57
CA LEU A 104 -23.24 4.84 23.39
C LEU A 104 -23.13 4.56 24.91
N ALA A 105 -23.43 3.33 25.36
CA ALA A 105 -23.28 2.93 26.76
C ALA A 105 -21.83 3.03 27.28
N ARG A 106 -20.87 3.21 26.38
CA ARG A 106 -19.47 3.37 26.69
C ARG A 106 -19.14 4.77 27.23
N LEU A 107 -19.89 5.80 26.86
CA LEU A 107 -19.68 7.17 27.35
C LEU A 107 -19.83 7.30 28.87
N ASP A 108 -20.63 6.40 29.46
CA ASP A 108 -20.84 6.35 30.92
C ASP A 108 -19.77 5.50 31.63
N ARG A 109 -18.80 4.94 30.90
CA ARG A 109 -17.79 4.04 31.45
C ARG A 109 -16.40 4.63 31.27
N GLN A 110 -15.67 4.61 32.36
CA GLN A 110 -14.26 4.95 32.33
C GLN A 110 -13.46 3.85 31.61
N VAL A 111 -12.60 4.26 30.67
CA VAL A 111 -11.63 3.38 30.03
C VAL A 111 -10.54 3.02 31.04
N ARG A 112 -10.27 1.74 31.26
CA ARG A 112 -9.31 1.24 32.24
C ARG A 112 -8.42 0.18 31.63
N THR A 113 -7.22 0.06 32.16
CA THR A 113 -6.25 -0.97 31.79
C THR A 113 -6.33 -2.14 32.78
N PRO A 114 -6.58 -3.39 32.34
CA PRO A 114 -6.45 -4.56 33.20
C PRO A 114 -5.01 -4.74 33.67
N VAL A 115 -4.81 -5.10 34.93
CA VAL A 115 -3.50 -5.48 35.43
C VAL A 115 -3.23 -6.94 35.03
N ASP A 116 -2.29 -7.14 34.10
CA ASP A 116 -1.82 -8.45 33.70
C ASP A 116 -0.52 -8.79 34.45
N THR A 117 -0.60 -9.72 35.37
CA THR A 117 0.55 -10.21 36.15
C THR A 117 1.06 -11.58 35.65
N GLU A 118 0.34 -12.21 34.74
CA GLU A 118 0.70 -13.55 34.25
C GLU A 118 1.57 -13.52 33.01
N GLY A 119 1.47 -12.46 32.19
CA GLY A 119 2.30 -12.11 31.05
C GLY A 119 2.78 -13.29 30.21
N LYS A 120 1.89 -14.20 29.80
CA LYS A 120 2.30 -15.33 28.95
C LYS A 120 2.78 -14.81 27.60
N ALA A 121 4.03 -15.06 27.30
CA ALA A 121 4.56 -14.77 25.98
C ALA A 121 3.74 -15.51 24.91
N TYR A 122 3.45 -14.83 23.80
CA TYR A 122 2.82 -15.48 22.65
C TYR A 122 3.84 -16.39 21.96
N ASP A 123 3.41 -17.58 21.59
CA ASP A 123 4.27 -18.52 20.86
C ASP A 123 4.18 -18.23 19.35
N TRP A 124 5.21 -17.59 18.84
CA TRP A 124 5.36 -17.29 17.41
C TRP A 124 5.77 -18.53 16.59
N GLU A 125 6.16 -19.64 17.25
CA GLU A 125 6.64 -20.86 16.61
C GLU A 125 7.81 -20.57 15.64
N ASP A 126 7.66 -20.90 14.35
CA ASP A 126 8.61 -20.70 13.28
C ASP A 126 8.27 -19.48 12.39
N ASP A 127 7.65 -18.45 12.95
CA ASP A 127 7.26 -17.24 12.21
C ASP A 127 8.47 -16.56 11.56
N ILE A 128 8.38 -16.32 10.25
CA ILE A 128 9.41 -15.67 9.44
C ILE A 128 8.76 -14.58 8.60
N LEU A 129 9.31 -13.36 8.70
CA LEU A 129 8.86 -12.23 7.88
C LEU A 129 9.16 -12.50 6.39
N PRO A 130 8.20 -12.29 5.49
CA PRO A 130 8.37 -12.53 4.04
C PRO A 130 9.43 -11.65 3.38
N CYS A 131 9.64 -10.42 3.85
CA CYS A 131 10.65 -9.47 3.38
C CYS A 131 10.60 -9.25 1.85
N ILE A 132 9.43 -9.01 1.27
CA ILE A 132 9.23 -8.87 -0.18
C ILE A 132 9.76 -7.51 -0.65
N PRO A 133 10.65 -7.42 -1.67
CA PRO A 133 11.11 -6.14 -2.20
C PRO A 133 9.96 -5.31 -2.80
N TYR A 134 10.06 -3.97 -2.75
CA TYR A 134 8.99 -3.07 -3.23
C TYR A 134 8.62 -3.28 -4.70
N ASP A 135 9.57 -3.62 -5.56
CA ASP A 135 9.32 -3.92 -6.98
C ASP A 135 8.48 -5.20 -7.19
N GLN A 136 8.49 -6.12 -6.23
CA GLN A 136 7.69 -7.35 -6.24
C GLN A 136 6.39 -7.25 -5.44
N CYS A 137 6.19 -6.15 -4.70
CA CYS A 137 4.97 -5.94 -3.93
C CYS A 137 3.78 -5.61 -4.83
N VAL A 138 2.63 -6.16 -4.44
CA VAL A 138 1.29 -5.75 -4.84
C VAL A 138 0.51 -5.54 -3.56
N ILE A 139 0.26 -4.27 -3.21
CA ILE A 139 -0.38 -3.89 -1.96
C ILE A 139 -1.90 -3.95 -2.12
N TYR A 140 -2.58 -4.50 -1.12
CA TYR A 140 -4.04 -4.51 -1.04
C TYR A 140 -4.50 -3.79 0.23
N HIS A 141 -5.12 -2.63 0.05
CA HIS A 141 -5.53 -1.76 1.15
C HIS A 141 -6.90 -2.15 1.69
N ILE A 142 -6.99 -2.42 2.99
CA ILE A 142 -8.22 -2.86 3.66
C ILE A 142 -8.57 -2.04 4.89
N HIS A 143 -9.87 -2.00 5.21
CA HIS A 143 -10.38 -1.65 6.53
C HIS A 143 -10.84 -2.93 7.25
N THR A 144 -10.27 -3.27 8.40
CA THR A 144 -10.53 -4.54 9.12
C THR A 144 -12.03 -4.87 9.21
N ARG A 145 -12.82 -3.90 9.67
CA ARG A 145 -14.27 -4.11 9.82
C ARG A 145 -14.97 -4.15 8.47
N GLY A 146 -14.71 -3.19 7.58
CA GLY A 146 -15.39 -3.08 6.30
C GLY A 146 -15.13 -4.24 5.35
N PHE A 147 -13.97 -4.86 5.43
CA PHE A 147 -13.55 -5.94 4.55
C PHE A 147 -14.48 -7.16 4.62
N THR A 148 -14.92 -7.53 5.84
CA THR A 148 -15.71 -8.75 6.03
C THR A 148 -17.06 -8.55 6.72
N LYS A 149 -17.43 -7.33 7.12
CA LYS A 149 -18.64 -7.05 7.91
C LYS A 149 -19.94 -7.39 7.19
N HIS A 150 -20.01 -7.10 5.88
CA HIS A 150 -21.20 -7.34 5.09
C HIS A 150 -21.61 -8.82 5.09
N ALA A 151 -22.92 -9.10 5.12
CA ALA A 151 -23.45 -10.47 5.19
C ALA A 151 -22.99 -11.36 4.03
N SER A 152 -22.74 -10.77 2.84
CA SER A 152 -22.24 -11.48 1.67
C SER A 152 -20.79 -11.94 1.77
N SER A 153 -20.09 -11.66 2.86
CA SER A 153 -18.69 -12.12 3.05
C SER A 153 -18.57 -13.65 3.10
N GLY A 154 -19.64 -14.37 3.34
CA GLY A 154 -19.65 -15.82 3.48
C GLY A 154 -19.06 -16.33 4.80
N LEU A 155 -18.74 -15.42 5.74
CA LEU A 155 -18.20 -15.75 7.04
C LEU A 155 -19.30 -15.88 8.10
N GLU A 156 -18.99 -16.60 9.17
CA GLU A 156 -19.87 -16.68 10.35
C GLU A 156 -19.99 -15.32 11.05
N GLY A 157 -21.12 -15.10 11.77
CA GLY A 157 -21.44 -13.81 12.36
C GLY A 157 -20.35 -13.23 13.27
N ASP A 158 -19.70 -14.07 14.06
CA ASP A 158 -18.67 -13.67 15.02
C ASP A 158 -17.32 -13.32 14.37
N SER A 159 -17.03 -13.89 13.19
CA SER A 159 -15.81 -13.57 12.42
C SER A 159 -15.94 -12.31 11.57
N ARG A 160 -17.18 -11.84 11.32
CA ARG A 160 -17.40 -10.69 10.42
C ARG A 160 -16.90 -9.37 11.02
N GLY A 161 -16.02 -8.70 10.30
CA GLY A 161 -15.48 -7.40 10.70
C GLY A 161 -14.41 -7.50 11.79
N THR A 162 -13.71 -8.62 11.86
CA THR A 162 -12.68 -8.92 12.87
C THR A 162 -11.36 -9.31 12.23
N PHE A 163 -10.27 -9.36 13.03
CA PHE A 163 -8.97 -9.87 12.62
C PHE A 163 -9.04 -11.32 12.13
N LYS A 164 -9.82 -12.15 12.82
CA LYS A 164 -10.11 -13.52 12.37
C LYS A 164 -10.77 -13.55 10.99
N GLY A 165 -11.71 -12.64 10.73
CA GLY A 165 -12.35 -12.52 9.42
C GLY A 165 -11.38 -12.13 8.31
N VAL A 166 -10.36 -11.32 8.60
CA VAL A 166 -9.27 -11.03 7.66
C VAL A 166 -8.46 -12.30 7.39
N ALA A 167 -8.07 -13.02 8.43
CA ALA A 167 -7.33 -14.28 8.30
C ALA A 167 -8.09 -15.32 7.44
N GLU A 168 -9.41 -15.44 7.61
CA GLU A 168 -10.25 -16.35 6.82
C GLU A 168 -10.30 -15.97 5.31
N LYS A 169 -9.92 -14.75 4.95
CA LYS A 169 -9.83 -14.27 3.54
C LYS A 169 -8.43 -14.38 2.92
N ILE A 170 -7.45 -14.93 3.62
CA ILE A 170 -6.10 -15.16 3.09
C ILE A 170 -6.10 -15.96 1.78
N PRO A 171 -6.88 -17.06 1.61
CA PRO A 171 -6.93 -17.78 0.35
C PRO A 171 -7.37 -16.91 -0.83
N TYR A 172 -8.33 -16.00 -0.63
CA TYR A 172 -8.77 -15.05 -1.65
C TYR A 172 -7.65 -14.07 -2.03
N LEU A 173 -6.95 -13.50 -1.05
CA LEU A 173 -5.84 -12.57 -1.28
C LEU A 173 -4.71 -13.23 -2.08
N LYS A 174 -4.39 -14.47 -1.76
CA LYS A 174 -3.39 -15.28 -2.50
C LYS A 174 -3.83 -15.56 -3.93
N ASP A 175 -5.08 -15.96 -4.13
CA ASP A 175 -5.64 -16.23 -5.47
C ASP A 175 -5.69 -14.97 -6.34
N LEU A 176 -5.96 -13.81 -5.74
CA LEU A 176 -5.89 -12.51 -6.43
C LEU A 176 -4.46 -12.13 -6.84
N GLY A 177 -3.45 -12.68 -6.17
CA GLY A 177 -2.04 -12.40 -6.43
C GLY A 177 -1.44 -11.31 -5.56
N ILE A 178 -2.08 -10.94 -4.45
CA ILE A 178 -1.58 -9.96 -3.48
C ILE A 178 -0.34 -10.51 -2.77
N THR A 179 0.55 -9.61 -2.38
CA THR A 179 1.74 -9.91 -1.60
C THR A 179 1.76 -9.21 -0.25
N THR A 180 1.13 -8.05 -0.15
CA THR A 180 1.19 -7.18 1.03
C THR A 180 -0.20 -6.65 1.33
N VAL A 181 -0.69 -6.85 2.55
CA VAL A 181 -1.94 -6.26 3.06
C VAL A 181 -1.61 -4.97 3.80
N GLU A 182 -2.21 -3.86 3.38
CA GLU A 182 -2.17 -2.61 4.12
C GLU A 182 -3.48 -2.43 4.87
N MET A 183 -3.39 -2.29 6.19
CA MET A 183 -4.55 -2.26 7.08
C MET A 183 -4.74 -0.89 7.71
N MET A 184 -5.91 -0.28 7.51
CA MET A 184 -6.33 0.94 8.20
C MET A 184 -6.23 0.77 9.72
N PRO A 185 -6.14 1.87 10.51
CA PRO A 185 -5.73 1.81 11.92
C PRO A 185 -6.34 0.67 12.72
N PRO A 186 -5.54 -0.33 13.13
CA PRO A 186 -6.00 -1.46 13.94
C PRO A 186 -5.87 -1.22 15.44
N VAL A 187 -5.34 -0.06 15.83
CA VAL A 187 -5.15 0.34 17.23
C VAL A 187 -6.47 0.67 17.90
N GLU A 188 -6.51 0.67 19.24
CA GLU A 188 -7.70 1.07 19.98
C GLU A 188 -7.91 2.58 19.86
N PHE A 189 -9.10 3.00 19.48
CA PHE A 189 -9.50 4.40 19.36
C PHE A 189 -10.97 4.61 19.71
N GLU A 190 -11.36 5.88 19.95
CA GLU A 190 -12.75 6.26 20.19
C GLU A 190 -13.55 6.26 18.89
N GLU A 191 -14.58 5.40 18.79
CA GLU A 191 -15.45 5.36 17.61
C GLU A 191 -16.52 6.45 17.61
N LEU A 192 -16.89 6.99 18.78
CA LEU A 192 -17.93 8.01 18.87
C LEU A 192 -17.33 9.38 18.60
N ILE A 193 -17.83 10.09 17.62
CA ILE A 193 -17.46 11.47 17.36
C ILE A 193 -18.19 12.34 18.39
N ILE A 194 -17.42 12.91 19.32
CA ILE A 194 -17.90 13.87 20.30
C ILE A 194 -17.56 15.25 19.77
N PRO A 195 -18.55 16.11 19.45
CA PRO A 195 -18.28 17.47 19.00
C PRO A 195 -17.43 18.22 20.04
N GLU A 196 -16.41 18.91 19.56
CA GLU A 196 -15.62 19.79 20.45
C GLU A 196 -16.51 20.89 21.02
N ARG A 197 -16.41 21.09 22.35
CA ARG A 197 -17.12 22.17 23.04
C ARG A 197 -16.46 23.49 22.64
N VAL A 198 -17.16 24.31 21.89
CA VAL A 198 -16.73 25.70 21.65
C VAL A 198 -17.04 26.49 22.90
N ASP A 199 -16.02 26.88 23.65
CA ASP A 199 -16.17 27.69 24.88
C ASP A 199 -16.99 28.97 24.60
N GLY A 200 -18.07 29.12 25.38
CA GLY A 200 -18.98 30.26 25.25
C GLY A 200 -20.15 30.09 24.30
N SER A 201 -20.31 28.94 23.63
CA SER A 201 -21.49 28.66 22.82
C SER A 201 -22.66 28.15 23.66
N PRO A 202 -23.84 28.83 23.64
CA PRO A 202 -25.04 28.33 24.31
C PRO A 202 -25.60 27.06 23.64
N PHE A 203 -25.08 26.69 22.45
CA PHE A 203 -25.49 25.53 21.65
C PHE A 203 -24.48 24.38 21.75
N ALA A 204 -23.57 24.36 22.74
CA ALA A 204 -22.66 23.26 22.94
C ALA A 204 -23.43 21.95 23.12
N VAL A 205 -23.33 21.06 22.17
CA VAL A 205 -23.95 19.72 22.22
C VAL A 205 -23.12 18.86 23.17
N GLU A 206 -23.68 18.51 24.32
CA GLU A 206 -23.03 17.61 25.29
C GLU A 206 -23.08 16.14 24.92
N LYS A 207 -23.80 15.79 23.85
CA LYS A 207 -23.99 14.41 23.39
C LYS A 207 -23.37 14.24 22.00
N PRO A 208 -22.81 13.04 21.70
CA PRO A 208 -22.39 12.71 20.34
C PRO A 208 -23.56 12.92 19.39
N ASP A 209 -23.30 13.44 18.20
CA ASP A 209 -24.30 13.61 17.16
C ASP A 209 -24.75 12.27 16.53
N GLY A 210 -24.24 11.15 17.03
CA GLY A 210 -24.49 9.80 16.53
C GLY A 210 -23.59 9.38 15.39
N LYS A 211 -22.69 10.24 14.92
CA LYS A 211 -21.67 9.86 13.93
C LYS A 211 -20.61 8.97 14.54
N LEU A 212 -20.10 8.06 13.74
CA LEU A 212 -19.01 7.16 14.10
C LEU A 212 -17.73 7.56 13.37
N ASN A 213 -16.62 7.54 14.05
CA ASN A 213 -15.31 7.55 13.43
C ASN A 213 -15.02 6.14 12.89
N TYR A 214 -15.41 5.91 11.63
CA TYR A 214 -15.27 4.61 11.02
C TYR A 214 -13.82 4.32 10.59
N TRP A 215 -13.09 5.32 10.07
CA TRP A 215 -11.74 5.13 9.57
C TRP A 215 -10.68 4.96 10.66
N GLY A 216 -10.89 5.57 11.84
CA GLY A 216 -9.91 5.52 12.92
C GLY A 216 -8.77 6.54 12.78
N TYR A 217 -8.87 7.52 11.88
CA TYR A 217 -7.88 8.61 11.79
C TYR A 217 -8.13 9.62 12.91
N THR A 218 -7.78 9.23 14.10
CA THR A 218 -7.87 10.01 15.33
C THR A 218 -6.81 9.52 16.31
N ARG A 219 -6.58 10.30 17.36
CA ARG A 219 -5.71 9.90 18.45
C ARG A 219 -6.22 8.60 19.08
N GLY A 220 -5.34 7.64 19.26
CA GLY A 220 -5.65 6.31 19.78
C GLY A 220 -4.83 5.92 20.99
N TYR A 221 -5.12 4.71 21.48
CA TYR A 221 -4.30 4.00 22.45
C TYR A 221 -3.39 3.03 21.67
N TYR A 222 -2.26 3.58 21.24
CA TYR A 222 -1.43 3.00 20.18
C TYR A 222 -0.78 1.65 20.53
N PHE A 223 -0.69 1.28 21.81
CA PHE A 223 -0.11 0.01 22.25
C PHE A 223 -1.14 -1.14 22.34
N ALA A 224 -2.39 -0.90 22.00
CA ALA A 224 -3.46 -1.87 22.09
C ALA A 224 -4.11 -2.12 20.71
N PRO A 225 -4.23 -3.37 20.25
CA PRO A 225 -5.10 -3.70 19.13
C PRO A 225 -6.56 -3.44 19.48
N LYS A 226 -7.35 -3.03 18.50
CA LYS A 226 -8.74 -2.63 18.71
C LYS A 226 -9.60 -3.80 19.18
N CYS A 227 -10.13 -3.69 20.39
CA CYS A 227 -10.92 -4.74 21.03
C CYS A 227 -12.19 -5.09 20.24
N ALA A 228 -12.84 -4.09 19.62
CA ALA A 228 -14.03 -4.30 18.82
C ALA A 228 -13.77 -5.05 17.50
N TYR A 229 -12.51 -5.20 17.08
CA TYR A 229 -12.11 -5.97 15.90
C TYR A 229 -11.73 -7.42 16.24
N SER A 230 -11.85 -7.87 17.49
CA SER A 230 -11.68 -9.27 17.82
C SER A 230 -13.02 -10.03 17.86
N SER A 231 -12.96 -11.34 17.67
CA SER A 231 -14.11 -12.23 17.58
C SER A 231 -14.51 -12.82 18.93
N GLY A 232 -15.64 -13.55 18.97
CA GLY A 232 -16.09 -14.32 20.11
C GLY A 232 -16.63 -13.52 21.30
N PRO A 233 -17.14 -14.22 22.31
CA PRO A 233 -17.72 -13.62 23.51
C PRO A 233 -16.65 -13.08 24.48
N VAL A 234 -15.49 -13.73 24.54
CA VAL A 234 -14.31 -13.27 25.28
C VAL A 234 -13.34 -12.67 24.27
N ARG A 235 -13.24 -11.35 24.26
CA ARG A 235 -12.40 -10.63 23.32
C ARG A 235 -10.92 -10.71 23.75
N GLU A 236 -10.09 -11.28 22.88
CA GLU A 236 -8.63 -11.39 23.04
C GLU A 236 -7.93 -10.73 21.83
N PRO A 237 -8.01 -9.38 21.68
CA PRO A 237 -7.54 -8.69 20.48
C PRO A 237 -6.05 -8.89 20.22
N GLU A 238 -5.22 -8.93 21.27
CA GLU A 238 -3.78 -9.14 21.15
C GLU A 238 -3.47 -10.51 20.52
N ARG A 239 -4.11 -11.56 21.01
CA ARG A 239 -3.90 -12.92 20.52
C ARG A 239 -4.42 -13.07 19.09
N GLU A 240 -5.66 -12.63 18.85
CA GLU A 240 -6.29 -12.77 17.52
C GLU A 240 -5.53 -11.98 16.45
N PHE A 241 -4.97 -10.81 16.81
CA PHE A 241 -4.12 -10.06 15.91
C PHE A 241 -2.82 -10.82 15.56
N LYS A 242 -2.14 -11.38 16.59
CA LYS A 242 -0.93 -12.19 16.39
C LYS A 242 -1.21 -13.45 15.58
N ASP A 243 -2.33 -14.12 15.82
CA ASP A 243 -2.76 -15.29 15.04
C ASP A 243 -3.00 -14.93 13.57
N MET A 244 -3.57 -13.74 13.29
CA MET A 244 -3.76 -13.23 11.93
C MET A 244 -2.39 -12.93 11.25
N VAL A 245 -1.47 -12.25 11.93
CA VAL A 245 -0.12 -11.96 11.38
C VAL A 245 0.61 -13.26 11.04
N LYS A 246 0.67 -14.21 11.98
CA LYS A 246 1.28 -15.51 11.75
C LYS A 246 0.64 -16.27 10.58
N ALA A 247 -0.68 -16.18 10.41
CA ALA A 247 -1.36 -16.78 9.27
C ALA A 247 -1.02 -16.10 7.93
N LEU A 248 -0.88 -14.77 7.92
CA LEU A 248 -0.43 -14.01 6.73
C LEU A 248 0.99 -14.43 6.35
N HIS A 249 1.94 -14.44 7.29
CA HIS A 249 3.33 -14.83 7.04
C HIS A 249 3.45 -16.27 6.52
N ARG A 250 2.74 -17.23 7.11
CA ARG A 250 2.67 -18.61 6.60
C ARG A 250 2.15 -18.71 5.17
N ALA A 251 1.29 -17.77 4.77
CA ALA A 251 0.83 -17.66 3.40
C ALA A 251 1.79 -16.89 2.48
N GLY A 252 2.91 -16.37 3.00
CA GLY A 252 3.85 -15.52 2.27
C GLY A 252 3.28 -14.13 1.95
N LEU A 253 2.44 -13.59 2.85
CA LEU A 253 1.87 -12.25 2.76
C LEU A 253 2.43 -11.37 3.87
N GLU A 254 2.76 -10.14 3.53
CA GLU A 254 3.16 -9.10 4.49
C GLU A 254 1.96 -8.34 5.06
N LEU A 255 2.13 -7.75 6.25
CA LEU A 255 1.18 -6.83 6.87
C LEU A 255 1.82 -5.47 7.14
N VAL A 256 1.27 -4.43 6.53
CA VAL A 256 1.58 -3.02 6.80
C VAL A 256 0.43 -2.39 7.56
N LEU A 257 0.72 -1.66 8.64
CA LEU A 257 -0.31 -0.97 9.45
C LEU A 257 -0.35 0.51 9.15
N GLU A 258 -1.53 1.09 9.06
CA GLU A 258 -1.67 2.53 9.14
C GLU A 258 -1.71 3.00 10.60
N LEU A 259 -0.86 3.95 10.94
CA LEU A 259 -0.86 4.63 12.22
C LEU A 259 -1.03 6.14 11.98
N PHE A 260 -2.10 6.68 12.55
CA PHE A 260 -2.41 8.10 12.45
C PHE A 260 -1.88 8.84 13.69
N PHE A 261 -1.15 9.93 13.48
CA PHE A 261 -0.67 10.83 14.52
C PHE A 261 -1.15 12.25 14.26
N ASP A 262 -1.67 12.92 15.29
CA ASP A 262 -2.20 14.29 15.17
C ASP A 262 -1.14 15.39 15.38
N GLY A 263 0.11 14.98 15.66
CA GLY A 263 1.25 15.87 15.90
C GLY A 263 1.38 16.39 17.34
N LYS A 264 0.51 15.95 18.24
CA LYS A 264 0.60 16.26 19.68
C LYS A 264 1.42 15.22 20.45
N GLU A 265 1.70 14.07 19.84
CA GLU A 265 2.51 13.01 20.41
C GLU A 265 3.99 13.41 20.41
N ALA A 266 4.67 13.11 21.54
CA ALA A 266 6.12 13.28 21.59
C ALA A 266 6.83 12.38 20.56
N PRO A 267 7.86 12.85 19.85
CA PRO A 267 8.59 12.02 18.87
C PRO A 267 9.10 10.69 19.42
N SER A 268 9.57 10.67 20.68
CA SER A 268 9.99 9.43 21.36
C SER A 268 8.83 8.45 21.58
N TYR A 269 7.63 8.95 21.87
CA TYR A 269 6.44 8.11 22.01
C TYR A 269 6.04 7.48 20.68
N VAL A 270 6.08 8.24 19.59
CA VAL A 270 5.82 7.71 18.24
C VAL A 270 6.83 6.64 17.88
N LEU A 271 8.11 6.85 18.20
CA LEU A 271 9.15 5.84 17.99
C LEU A 271 8.88 4.56 18.81
N ASP A 272 8.51 4.70 20.07
CA ASP A 272 8.15 3.56 20.93
C ASP A 272 6.97 2.77 20.36
N VAL A 273 5.95 3.46 19.84
CA VAL A 273 4.79 2.84 19.18
C VAL A 273 5.22 2.01 17.97
N VAL A 274 5.98 2.58 17.05
CA VAL A 274 6.38 1.87 15.81
C VAL A 274 7.28 0.67 16.13
N ARG A 275 8.25 0.83 17.04
CA ARG A 275 9.09 -0.28 17.52
C ARG A 275 8.26 -1.37 18.19
N PHE A 276 7.26 -1.01 18.99
CA PHE A 276 6.38 -1.96 19.67
C PHE A 276 5.63 -2.84 18.67
N TRP A 277 5.01 -2.26 17.64
CA TRP A 277 4.32 -3.04 16.63
C TRP A 277 5.25 -3.95 15.83
N ALA A 278 6.45 -3.48 15.53
CA ALA A 278 7.47 -4.29 14.86
C ALA A 278 7.95 -5.47 15.71
N GLN A 279 8.21 -5.24 17.01
CA GLN A 279 8.82 -6.23 17.91
C GLN A 279 7.79 -7.18 18.54
N GLU A 280 6.63 -6.68 18.93
CA GLU A 280 5.62 -7.45 19.66
C GLU A 280 4.63 -8.14 18.71
N TYR A 281 4.34 -7.52 17.56
CA TYR A 281 3.33 -8.03 16.62
C TYR A 281 3.91 -8.47 15.27
N HIS A 282 5.23 -8.41 15.09
CA HIS A 282 5.95 -8.84 13.89
C HIS A 282 5.38 -8.25 12.59
N VAL A 283 4.89 -7.00 12.62
CA VAL A 283 4.40 -6.36 11.41
C VAL A 283 5.54 -6.06 10.44
N ASP A 284 5.30 -6.17 9.14
CA ASP A 284 6.29 -5.98 8.07
C ASP A 284 6.48 -4.51 7.71
N GLY A 285 5.53 -3.67 8.08
CA GLY A 285 5.60 -2.25 7.76
C GLY A 285 4.61 -1.39 8.51
N VAL A 286 4.86 -0.08 8.42
CA VAL A 286 3.97 0.96 8.95
C VAL A 286 3.81 2.07 7.92
N ARG A 287 2.57 2.44 7.62
CA ARG A 287 2.23 3.67 6.95
C ARG A 287 1.94 4.75 7.97
N LEU A 288 2.69 5.83 7.89
CA LEU A 288 2.57 7.00 8.73
C LEU A 288 1.54 7.96 8.14
N VAL A 289 0.45 8.20 8.86
CA VAL A 289 -0.64 9.09 8.44
C VAL A 289 -0.69 10.27 9.40
N GLY A 290 -0.89 11.48 8.87
CA GLY A 290 -0.84 12.71 9.67
C GLY A 290 0.59 13.21 9.94
N TYR A 291 0.91 13.58 11.16
CA TYR A 291 2.18 14.20 11.54
C TYR A 291 3.07 13.19 12.29
N ALA A 292 4.07 12.64 11.64
CA ALA A 292 5.02 11.73 12.26
C ALA A 292 6.46 12.28 12.16
N PRO A 293 7.36 11.93 13.11
CA PRO A 293 8.76 12.33 13.08
C PRO A 293 9.54 11.47 12.09
N VAL A 294 9.31 11.66 10.77
CA VAL A 294 9.82 10.80 9.70
C VAL A 294 11.33 10.59 9.76
N LYS A 295 12.11 11.65 10.06
CA LYS A 295 13.55 11.54 10.18
C LYS A 295 13.98 10.57 11.30
N LEU A 296 13.39 10.70 12.48
CA LEU A 296 13.69 9.83 13.62
C LEU A 296 13.34 8.37 13.31
N LEU A 297 12.22 8.13 12.62
CA LEU A 297 11.78 6.78 12.27
C LEU A 297 12.62 6.17 11.14
N GLY A 298 12.93 6.94 10.09
CA GLY A 298 13.68 6.47 8.94
C GLY A 298 15.15 6.16 9.24
N GLU A 299 15.73 6.79 10.25
CA GLU A 299 17.12 6.57 10.70
C GLU A 299 17.23 5.59 11.87
N ASP A 300 16.11 5.03 12.35
CA ASP A 300 16.15 4.12 13.51
C ASP A 300 16.65 2.72 13.13
N PRO A 301 17.67 2.18 13.83
CA PRO A 301 18.28 0.89 13.48
C PRO A 301 17.34 -0.31 13.66
N TYR A 302 16.35 -0.26 14.58
CA TYR A 302 15.36 -1.33 14.72
C TYR A 302 14.36 -1.38 13.57
N LEU A 303 14.17 -0.23 12.87
CA LEU A 303 13.21 -0.08 11.80
C LEU A 303 13.83 -0.20 10.40
N SER A 304 15.16 -0.37 10.31
CA SER A 304 15.95 -0.33 9.06
C SER A 304 15.58 -1.38 8.01
N ARG A 305 14.78 -2.39 8.36
CA ARG A 305 14.24 -3.41 7.44
C ARG A 305 12.72 -3.44 7.41
N LEU A 306 12.07 -2.60 8.20
CA LEU A 306 10.63 -2.46 8.22
C LEU A 306 10.21 -1.56 7.05
N LYS A 307 9.18 -1.93 6.30
CA LYS A 307 8.60 -1.03 5.29
C LYS A 307 8.00 0.19 5.98
N LEU A 308 8.58 1.36 5.76
CA LEU A 308 8.04 2.62 6.25
C LEU A 308 7.49 3.42 5.08
N LEU A 309 6.21 3.75 5.13
CA LEU A 309 5.49 4.47 4.10
C LEU A 309 5.02 5.82 4.66
N ALA A 310 5.33 6.91 3.94
CA ALA A 310 4.97 8.27 4.36
C ALA A 310 4.68 9.14 3.13
N PRO A 311 4.12 10.35 3.28
CA PRO A 311 3.98 11.30 2.17
C PRO A 311 5.31 11.77 1.58
N GLY A 312 6.40 11.73 2.36
CA GLY A 312 7.75 12.11 1.92
C GLY A 312 8.81 11.80 2.98
N TRP A 313 10.07 11.76 2.55
CA TRP A 313 11.24 11.41 3.37
C TRP A 313 12.33 12.48 3.31
N ASP A 314 11.95 13.75 3.28
CA ASP A 314 12.89 14.87 3.21
C ASP A 314 13.87 14.87 4.37
N GLY A 315 15.17 14.98 4.06
CA GLY A 315 16.24 15.03 5.04
C GLY A 315 16.55 13.71 5.75
N VAL A 316 15.99 12.59 5.28
CA VAL A 316 16.34 11.23 5.73
C VAL A 316 17.41 10.67 4.81
N GLU A 317 18.51 10.15 5.36
CA GLU A 317 19.50 9.41 4.59
C GLU A 317 19.01 7.97 4.38
N PRO A 318 18.68 7.54 3.14
CA PRO A 318 18.25 6.19 2.88
C PRO A 318 19.34 5.17 3.22
N GLY A 319 18.95 4.08 3.85
CA GLY A 319 19.84 2.96 4.14
C GLY A 319 20.26 2.18 2.87
N GLN A 320 21.04 1.12 3.07
CA GLN A 320 21.46 0.22 1.97
C GLN A 320 20.29 -0.60 1.40
N VAL A 321 19.28 -0.88 2.22
CA VAL A 321 18.06 -1.58 1.82
C VAL A 321 16.97 -0.56 1.54
N LYS A 322 16.27 -0.71 0.42
CA LYS A 322 15.12 0.12 0.05
C LYS A 322 13.93 -0.22 0.95
N HIS A 323 13.83 0.43 2.12
CA HIS A 323 12.77 0.19 3.11
C HIS A 323 11.80 1.38 3.26
N LEU A 324 12.17 2.56 2.77
CA LEU A 324 11.32 3.75 2.75
C LEU A 324 10.52 3.81 1.46
N ALA A 325 9.27 4.24 1.52
CA ALA A 325 8.46 4.49 0.32
C ALA A 325 7.54 5.70 0.50
N GLU A 326 7.24 6.36 -0.62
CA GLU A 326 6.33 7.50 -0.71
C GLU A 326 5.00 7.10 -1.33
N TYR A 327 3.92 7.68 -0.84
CA TYR A 327 2.61 7.62 -1.48
C TYR A 327 2.54 8.64 -2.60
N ASN A 328 2.24 8.17 -3.82
CA ASN A 328 2.23 9.00 -5.01
C ASN A 328 0.83 9.50 -5.34
N ASP A 329 0.36 10.52 -4.60
CA ASP A 329 -0.93 11.18 -4.86
C ASP A 329 -0.99 11.76 -6.29
N GLY A 330 0.15 12.25 -6.80
CA GLY A 330 0.29 12.77 -8.16
C GLY A 330 -0.04 11.73 -9.23
N PHE A 331 0.33 10.47 -9.00
CA PHE A 331 -0.02 9.38 -9.91
C PHE A 331 -1.53 9.27 -10.09
N MET A 332 -2.30 9.20 -9.00
CA MET A 332 -3.75 9.11 -9.05
C MET A 332 -4.35 10.30 -9.81
N MET A 333 -3.94 11.52 -9.48
CA MET A 333 -4.52 12.75 -10.04
C MET A 333 -4.24 12.85 -11.54
N ASP A 334 -2.99 12.68 -11.95
CA ASP A 334 -2.55 12.85 -13.33
C ASP A 334 -3.00 11.70 -14.23
N MET A 335 -2.97 10.45 -13.73
CA MET A 335 -3.44 9.30 -14.48
C MET A 335 -4.96 9.34 -14.71
N ARG A 336 -5.75 9.77 -13.74
CA ARG A 336 -7.19 9.99 -13.90
C ARG A 336 -7.48 11.11 -14.90
N SER A 337 -6.75 12.23 -14.85
CA SER A 337 -6.88 13.32 -15.82
C SER A 337 -6.54 12.87 -17.24
N PHE A 338 -5.47 12.09 -17.41
CA PHE A 338 -5.14 11.50 -18.72
C PHE A 338 -6.23 10.53 -19.19
N LEU A 339 -6.71 9.65 -18.32
CA LEU A 339 -7.77 8.68 -18.60
C LEU A 339 -9.07 9.37 -19.03
N LYS A 340 -9.42 10.50 -18.42
CA LYS A 340 -10.52 11.37 -18.80
C LYS A 340 -10.29 12.04 -20.17
N GLY A 341 -9.04 12.20 -20.59
CA GLY A 341 -8.61 12.82 -21.83
C GLY A 341 -8.47 14.33 -21.71
N ASP A 342 -8.08 14.82 -20.54
CA ASP A 342 -7.73 16.22 -20.33
C ASP A 342 -6.49 16.61 -21.16
N GLU A 343 -6.29 17.90 -21.37
CA GLU A 343 -5.15 18.44 -22.09
C GLU A 343 -3.89 18.40 -21.24
N ASP A 344 -2.72 18.46 -21.90
CA ASP A 344 -1.40 18.59 -21.28
C ASP A 344 -1.03 17.47 -20.28
N GLN A 345 -1.45 16.22 -20.56
CA GLN A 345 -1.21 15.10 -19.66
C GLN A 345 -0.05 14.17 -20.08
N LEU A 346 0.45 14.27 -21.32
CA LEU A 346 1.45 13.32 -21.83
C LEU A 346 2.79 13.37 -21.07
N ASN A 347 3.27 14.57 -20.71
CA ASN A 347 4.50 14.71 -19.92
C ASN A 347 4.33 14.08 -18.52
N ARG A 348 3.16 14.25 -17.90
CA ARG A 348 2.84 13.66 -16.61
C ARG A 348 2.71 12.14 -16.70
N LEU A 349 2.07 11.65 -17.76
CA LEU A 349 1.97 10.19 -18.02
C LEU A 349 3.36 9.55 -18.10
N VAL A 350 4.28 10.07 -18.92
CA VAL A 350 5.63 9.49 -19.07
C VAL A 350 6.44 9.59 -17.79
N TYR A 351 6.27 10.66 -17.02
CA TYR A 351 6.90 10.81 -15.71
C TYR A 351 6.43 9.68 -14.78
N HIS A 352 5.12 9.56 -14.55
CA HIS A 352 4.57 8.61 -13.57
C HIS A 352 4.75 7.14 -13.96
N ILE A 353 4.65 6.80 -15.25
CA ILE A 353 4.88 5.42 -15.70
C ILE A 353 6.30 4.96 -15.41
N ARG A 354 7.27 5.86 -15.46
CA ARG A 354 8.68 5.57 -15.29
C ARG A 354 9.18 5.72 -13.86
N HIS A 355 8.57 6.61 -13.08
CA HIS A 355 9.09 7.07 -11.80
C HIS A 355 9.25 5.92 -10.78
N ASN A 356 10.51 5.62 -10.44
CA ASN A 356 10.90 4.61 -9.45
C ASN A 356 12.33 4.87 -8.94
N PRO A 357 12.54 5.84 -8.04
CA PRO A 357 13.86 6.14 -7.47
C PRO A 357 14.53 4.90 -6.87
N GLY A 358 15.85 4.82 -6.98
CA GLY A 358 16.60 3.63 -6.54
C GLY A 358 16.63 3.43 -5.02
N GLN A 359 16.45 4.49 -4.24
CA GLN A 359 16.62 4.47 -2.78
C GLN A 359 15.30 4.50 -2.01
N VAL A 360 14.29 5.19 -2.52
CA VAL A 360 12.96 5.31 -1.93
C VAL A 360 11.95 4.67 -2.85
N GLY A 361 11.08 3.81 -2.32
CA GLY A 361 9.98 3.20 -3.06
C GLY A 361 8.90 4.22 -3.39
N VAL A 362 8.12 3.92 -4.41
CA VAL A 362 6.96 4.74 -4.81
C VAL A 362 5.73 3.84 -4.85
N VAL A 363 4.71 4.18 -4.07
CA VAL A 363 3.44 3.45 -4.05
C VAL A 363 2.43 4.20 -4.93
N ASN A 364 2.08 3.58 -6.05
CA ASN A 364 1.13 4.10 -7.02
C ASN A 364 -0.26 3.53 -6.79
N TYR A 365 -1.30 4.34 -6.96
CA TYR A 365 -2.69 3.91 -6.84
C TYR A 365 -3.63 4.75 -7.72
N MET A 366 -4.74 4.14 -8.13
CA MET A 366 -5.81 4.82 -8.88
C MET A 366 -6.98 5.21 -7.99
N ALA A 367 -7.10 4.60 -6.82
CA ALA A 367 -8.09 4.91 -5.79
C ALA A 367 -7.50 4.68 -4.40
N ASN A 368 -7.93 5.47 -3.42
CA ASN A 368 -7.55 5.34 -2.02
C ASN A 368 -8.76 5.59 -1.10
N THR A 369 -8.53 5.60 0.21
CA THR A 369 -9.57 5.81 1.23
C THR A 369 -10.32 7.12 1.03
N ASN A 370 -9.57 8.22 0.82
CA ASN A 370 -10.09 9.57 0.65
C ASN A 370 -10.24 9.88 -0.84
N GLY A 371 -11.38 9.50 -1.41
CA GLY A 371 -11.67 9.69 -2.83
C GLY A 371 -12.66 8.67 -3.37
N PHE A 372 -12.89 8.70 -4.67
CA PHE A 372 -13.71 7.74 -5.38
C PHE A 372 -13.04 6.39 -5.53
N THR A 373 -13.83 5.30 -5.45
CA THR A 373 -13.43 3.97 -5.91
C THR A 373 -13.21 3.97 -7.43
N LEU A 374 -12.63 2.92 -8.02
CA LEU A 374 -12.53 2.82 -9.49
C LEU A 374 -13.89 2.84 -10.18
N MET A 375 -14.91 2.22 -9.58
CA MET A 375 -16.27 2.25 -10.12
C MET A 375 -16.91 3.64 -10.00
N ASP A 376 -16.70 4.34 -8.89
CA ASP A 376 -17.25 5.68 -8.70
C ASP A 376 -16.54 6.70 -9.61
N MET A 377 -15.23 6.57 -9.83
CA MET A 377 -14.45 7.39 -10.76
C MET A 377 -15.04 7.41 -12.20
N VAL A 378 -15.64 6.30 -12.63
CA VAL A 378 -16.23 6.18 -13.97
C VAL A 378 -17.76 6.33 -13.96
N SER A 379 -18.35 6.67 -12.80
CA SER A 379 -19.80 6.72 -12.60
C SER A 379 -20.31 8.05 -12.09
N TYR A 380 -19.46 8.88 -11.52
CA TYR A 380 -19.84 10.15 -10.91
C TYR A 380 -18.89 11.27 -11.33
N ASP A 381 -19.44 12.40 -11.73
CA ASP A 381 -18.65 13.62 -11.95
C ASP A 381 -18.55 14.46 -10.68
N THR A 382 -19.56 14.38 -9.81
CA THR A 382 -19.63 15.12 -8.55
C THR A 382 -19.70 14.18 -7.35
N LYS A 383 -19.25 14.66 -6.18
CA LYS A 383 -19.38 13.91 -4.93
C LYS A 383 -20.82 13.86 -4.44
N HIS A 384 -21.16 12.77 -3.74
CA HIS A 384 -22.47 12.53 -3.12
C HIS A 384 -22.27 12.11 -1.65
N ASN A 385 -21.91 13.08 -0.80
CA ASN A 385 -21.60 12.88 0.61
C ASN A 385 -22.77 13.21 1.55
N GLU A 386 -24.00 13.35 1.03
CA GLU A 386 -25.19 13.73 1.80
C GLU A 386 -25.43 12.82 3.01
N ALA A 387 -25.10 11.52 2.86
CA ALA A 387 -25.19 10.54 3.94
C ALA A 387 -24.30 10.87 5.16
N ASN A 388 -23.28 11.71 4.98
CA ASN A 388 -22.40 12.12 6.07
C ASN A 388 -23.01 13.18 7.00
N GLY A 389 -24.16 13.79 6.57
CA GLY A 389 -24.85 14.80 7.37
C GLY A 389 -24.14 16.15 7.42
N GLU A 390 -23.31 16.47 6.43
CA GLU A 390 -22.55 17.72 6.31
C GLU A 390 -22.95 18.55 5.09
N GLU A 391 -24.18 18.35 4.61
CA GLU A 391 -24.72 19.05 3.45
C GLU A 391 -23.84 18.96 2.19
N ASN A 392 -23.15 17.80 2.03
CA ASN A 392 -22.23 17.55 0.92
C ASN A 392 -21.04 18.55 0.83
N ARG A 393 -20.66 19.20 1.96
CA ARG A 393 -19.54 20.16 2.01
C ARG A 393 -18.19 19.49 2.25
N ASP A 394 -18.21 18.31 2.86
CA ASP A 394 -17.03 17.49 3.17
C ASP A 394 -16.47 16.79 1.93
N GLY A 395 -15.21 16.36 2.02
CA GLY A 395 -14.50 15.73 0.92
C GLY A 395 -14.07 16.69 -0.19
N THR A 396 -13.33 16.20 -1.17
CA THR A 396 -12.84 17.03 -2.28
C THR A 396 -13.87 17.18 -3.40
N ASP A 397 -13.90 18.36 -4.03
CA ASP A 397 -14.67 18.59 -5.25
C ASP A 397 -13.90 18.16 -6.52
N TYR A 398 -12.58 17.92 -6.39
CA TYR A 398 -11.70 17.60 -7.52
C TYR A 398 -11.38 16.10 -7.53
N ASN A 399 -12.23 15.31 -8.18
CA ASN A 399 -12.10 13.85 -8.23
C ASN A 399 -11.39 13.34 -9.49
N GLN A 400 -11.11 14.20 -10.48
CA GLN A 400 -10.61 13.82 -11.82
C GLN A 400 -11.39 12.64 -12.40
N SER A 401 -12.70 12.64 -12.23
CA SER A 401 -13.62 11.57 -12.61
C SER A 401 -14.38 11.91 -13.90
N TRP A 402 -14.96 10.90 -14.50
CA TRP A 402 -15.86 11.03 -15.65
C TRP A 402 -16.99 9.99 -15.58
N ASN A 403 -18.24 10.44 -15.49
CA ASN A 403 -19.41 9.55 -15.36
C ASN A 403 -19.74 8.72 -16.61
N CYS A 404 -18.94 8.82 -17.68
CA CYS A 404 -19.15 8.17 -18.99
C CYS A 404 -20.48 8.51 -19.64
N GLY A 405 -21.06 9.69 -19.31
CA GLY A 405 -22.27 10.25 -19.89
C GLY A 405 -23.57 9.97 -19.11
N VAL A 406 -23.48 9.40 -17.91
CA VAL A 406 -24.63 9.23 -17.00
C VAL A 406 -24.14 9.28 -15.56
N GLU A 407 -24.65 10.23 -14.78
CA GLU A 407 -24.35 10.32 -13.34
C GLU A 407 -24.99 9.17 -12.57
N GLY A 408 -24.19 8.50 -11.75
CA GLY A 408 -24.63 7.40 -10.91
C GLY A 408 -24.88 6.07 -11.66
N PRO A 409 -25.68 5.16 -11.07
CA PRO A 409 -25.92 3.83 -11.62
C PRO A 409 -26.57 3.87 -13.01
N SER A 410 -26.16 2.96 -13.91
CA SER A 410 -26.73 2.85 -15.25
C SER A 410 -26.93 1.39 -15.65
N ARG A 411 -28.01 1.12 -16.44
CA ARG A 411 -28.23 -0.17 -17.09
C ARG A 411 -28.05 -0.10 -18.62
N LYS A 412 -27.71 1.07 -19.15
CA LYS A 412 -27.47 1.27 -20.58
C LYS A 412 -26.19 0.53 -20.99
N LYS A 413 -26.31 -0.44 -21.90
CA LYS A 413 -25.19 -1.29 -22.36
C LYS A 413 -23.97 -0.47 -22.78
N ARG A 414 -24.16 0.57 -23.60
CA ARG A 414 -23.09 1.46 -24.08
C ARG A 414 -22.33 2.13 -22.92
N ILE A 415 -23.04 2.62 -21.90
CA ILE A 415 -22.43 3.26 -20.73
C ILE A 415 -21.62 2.25 -19.93
N MET A 416 -22.20 1.08 -19.65
CA MET A 416 -21.52 0.04 -18.87
C MET A 416 -20.29 -0.53 -19.60
N GLN A 417 -20.33 -0.65 -20.93
CA GLN A 417 -19.14 -1.03 -21.71
C GLN A 417 -18.04 0.03 -21.61
N MET A 418 -18.39 1.33 -21.71
CA MET A 418 -17.43 2.42 -21.55
C MET A 418 -16.82 2.43 -20.14
N ARG A 419 -17.61 2.27 -19.10
CA ARG A 419 -17.14 2.19 -17.71
C ARG A 419 -16.17 1.03 -17.51
N ARG A 420 -16.53 -0.18 -17.98
CA ARG A 420 -15.61 -1.35 -17.91
C ARG A 420 -14.31 -1.10 -18.67
N LYS A 421 -14.38 -0.49 -19.88
CA LYS A 421 -13.19 -0.12 -20.64
C LYS A 421 -12.29 0.83 -19.86
N GLN A 422 -12.85 1.87 -19.26
CA GLN A 422 -12.07 2.84 -18.47
C GLN A 422 -11.48 2.24 -17.19
N ILE A 423 -12.18 1.32 -16.53
CA ILE A 423 -11.61 0.55 -15.39
C ILE A 423 -10.43 -0.30 -15.84
N ARG A 424 -10.54 -1.02 -16.99
CA ARG A 424 -9.41 -1.80 -17.55
C ARG A 424 -8.24 -0.89 -17.91
N ASN A 425 -8.49 0.27 -18.50
CA ASN A 425 -7.45 1.26 -18.80
C ASN A 425 -6.75 1.72 -17.52
N ALA A 426 -7.49 2.06 -16.47
CA ALA A 426 -6.96 2.46 -15.17
C ALA A 426 -6.07 1.36 -14.55
N LEU A 427 -6.52 0.11 -14.60
CA LEU A 427 -5.77 -1.04 -14.10
C LEU A 427 -4.49 -1.29 -14.91
N LEU A 428 -4.52 -1.21 -16.25
CA LEU A 428 -3.31 -1.33 -17.06
C LEU A 428 -2.33 -0.21 -16.75
N MET A 429 -2.80 1.05 -16.59
CA MET A 429 -1.93 2.16 -16.22
C MET A 429 -1.27 1.91 -14.85
N LEU A 430 -2.00 1.39 -13.88
CA LEU A 430 -1.48 1.08 -12.54
C LEU A 430 -0.43 -0.05 -12.59
N PHE A 431 -0.78 -1.18 -13.18
CA PHE A 431 0.05 -2.39 -13.10
C PHE A 431 1.20 -2.43 -14.11
N LEU A 432 1.16 -1.64 -15.19
CA LEU A 432 2.26 -1.54 -16.15
C LEU A 432 3.19 -0.34 -15.90
N SER A 433 2.95 0.44 -14.85
CA SER A 433 3.87 1.47 -14.38
C SER A 433 4.93 0.91 -13.46
N GLN A 434 6.10 1.56 -13.42
CA GLN A 434 7.13 1.27 -12.42
C GLN A 434 6.63 1.62 -11.02
N GLY A 435 7.39 1.25 -9.98
CA GLY A 435 6.97 1.40 -8.59
C GLY A 435 6.05 0.28 -8.10
N THR A 436 5.44 0.47 -6.95
CA THR A 436 4.63 -0.53 -6.25
C THR A 436 3.14 -0.22 -6.43
N PRO A 437 2.35 -1.09 -7.06
CA PRO A 437 0.91 -0.87 -7.20
C PRO A 437 0.17 -1.14 -5.91
N LEU A 438 -0.77 -0.25 -5.56
CA LEU A 438 -1.74 -0.43 -4.50
C LEU A 438 -3.15 -0.51 -5.08
N LEU A 439 -3.87 -1.55 -4.69
CA LEU A 439 -5.27 -1.79 -5.04
C LEU A 439 -6.14 -1.63 -3.79
N MET A 440 -7.18 -0.83 -3.87
CA MET A 440 -8.12 -0.67 -2.77
C MET A 440 -9.13 -1.81 -2.74
N MET A 441 -9.46 -2.33 -1.55
CA MET A 441 -10.39 -3.46 -1.39
C MET A 441 -11.67 -3.27 -2.20
N GLY A 442 -11.97 -4.25 -3.05
CA GLY A 442 -13.19 -4.32 -3.86
C GLY A 442 -13.13 -3.60 -5.21
N ASP A 443 -12.08 -2.84 -5.51
CA ASP A 443 -11.91 -2.23 -6.83
C ASP A 443 -11.77 -3.29 -7.92
N GLU A 444 -11.22 -4.46 -7.56
CA GLU A 444 -11.06 -5.62 -8.45
C GLU A 444 -12.39 -6.29 -8.85
N PHE A 445 -13.49 -5.93 -8.22
CA PHE A 445 -14.83 -6.39 -8.63
C PHE A 445 -15.89 -5.28 -8.58
N GLY A 446 -15.46 -4.02 -8.74
CA GLY A 446 -16.36 -2.89 -8.98
C GLY A 446 -17.13 -2.42 -7.76
N ARG A 447 -16.50 -2.39 -6.59
CA ARG A 447 -17.04 -1.75 -5.39
C ARG A 447 -17.40 -0.30 -5.67
N THR A 448 -18.54 0.15 -5.15
CA THR A 448 -18.99 1.54 -5.19
C THR A 448 -19.30 2.04 -3.77
N LYS A 449 -18.94 3.27 -3.49
CA LYS A 449 -19.37 4.05 -2.32
C LYS A 449 -20.56 4.96 -2.66
N LYS A 450 -21.21 4.71 -3.81
CA LYS A 450 -22.38 5.46 -4.32
C LYS A 450 -22.08 6.95 -4.52
N GLY A 451 -20.84 7.27 -4.93
CA GLY A 451 -20.38 8.63 -5.11
C GLY A 451 -19.95 9.35 -3.82
N ASN A 452 -19.95 8.66 -2.68
CA ASN A 452 -19.38 9.20 -1.45
C ASN A 452 -17.86 9.09 -1.49
N ASN A 453 -17.16 10.23 -1.57
CA ASN A 453 -15.69 10.27 -1.62
C ASN A 453 -15.03 10.49 -0.26
N ASN A 454 -15.82 10.57 0.83
CA ASN A 454 -15.34 10.83 2.19
C ASN A 454 -16.13 10.02 3.23
N SER A 455 -16.14 8.70 3.10
CA SER A 455 -16.99 7.81 3.92
C SER A 455 -16.47 7.58 5.37
N TYR A 456 -15.81 8.56 5.97
CA TYR A 456 -15.13 8.47 7.26
C TYR A 456 -16.05 8.10 8.45
N CYS A 457 -17.34 8.40 8.32
CA CYS A 457 -18.34 8.15 9.36
C CYS A 457 -19.38 7.08 8.96
N GLN A 458 -19.17 6.34 7.87
CA GLN A 458 -20.14 5.41 7.29
C GLN A 458 -19.83 3.95 7.69
N ASP A 459 -20.38 3.48 8.81
CA ASP A 459 -20.33 2.05 9.18
C ASP A 459 -21.54 1.29 8.64
N ASN A 460 -21.67 1.25 7.32
CA ASN A 460 -22.78 0.64 6.60
C ASN A 460 -22.37 0.19 5.18
N ASP A 461 -23.35 -0.12 4.33
CA ASP A 461 -23.17 -0.60 2.95
C ASP A 461 -22.42 0.38 2.02
N ILE A 462 -22.23 1.65 2.41
CA ILE A 462 -21.38 2.59 1.67
C ILE A 462 -19.91 2.18 1.83
N SER A 463 -19.52 1.78 3.03
CA SER A 463 -18.11 1.44 3.35
C SER A 463 -17.83 -0.06 3.35
N TRP A 464 -18.82 -0.89 3.71
CA TRP A 464 -18.61 -2.33 3.78
C TRP A 464 -18.49 -2.95 2.39
N LEU A 465 -17.62 -3.95 2.28
CA LEU A 465 -17.37 -4.65 1.04
C LEU A 465 -18.50 -5.65 0.74
N ASN A 466 -19.25 -5.40 -0.33
CA ASN A 466 -20.27 -6.33 -0.80
C ASN A 466 -19.64 -7.41 -1.69
N TRP A 467 -19.33 -8.57 -1.12
CA TRP A 467 -18.75 -9.72 -1.80
C TRP A 467 -19.66 -10.34 -2.88
N GLY A 468 -20.96 -10.03 -2.86
CA GLY A 468 -21.87 -10.47 -3.91
C GLY A 468 -21.55 -9.87 -5.29
N LEU A 469 -20.84 -8.73 -5.31
CA LEU A 469 -20.36 -8.11 -6.54
C LEU A 469 -19.29 -8.96 -7.27
N LEU A 470 -18.56 -9.82 -6.56
CA LEU A 470 -17.57 -10.71 -7.16
C LEU A 470 -18.19 -11.60 -8.24
N ASN A 471 -19.38 -12.13 -8.01
CA ASN A 471 -20.08 -12.96 -8.99
C ASN A 471 -20.66 -12.13 -10.16
N SER A 472 -21.20 -10.95 -9.87
CA SER A 472 -21.83 -10.10 -10.91
C SER A 472 -20.83 -9.37 -11.79
N ASN A 473 -19.61 -9.15 -11.28
CA ASN A 473 -18.52 -8.44 -11.97
C ASN A 473 -17.26 -9.32 -12.09
N SER A 474 -17.43 -10.65 -12.22
CA SER A 474 -16.32 -11.61 -12.34
C SER A 474 -15.34 -11.23 -13.45
N SER A 475 -15.82 -10.62 -14.54
CA SER A 475 -14.96 -10.18 -15.64
C SER A 475 -13.92 -9.13 -15.22
N ILE A 476 -14.24 -8.22 -14.29
CA ILE A 476 -13.25 -7.25 -13.78
C ILE A 476 -12.25 -7.99 -12.89
N HIS A 477 -12.74 -8.88 -12.02
CA HIS A 477 -11.90 -9.68 -11.14
C HIS A 477 -10.89 -10.54 -11.90
N GLU A 478 -11.34 -11.25 -12.93
CA GLU A 478 -10.47 -12.05 -13.81
C GLU A 478 -9.44 -11.18 -14.52
N PHE A 479 -9.83 -9.99 -14.97
CA PHE A 479 -8.90 -9.03 -15.58
C PHE A 479 -7.81 -8.60 -14.60
N VAL A 480 -8.18 -8.28 -13.35
CA VAL A 480 -7.20 -7.88 -12.30
C VAL A 480 -6.24 -9.04 -12.00
N LYS A 481 -6.74 -10.25 -11.82
CA LYS A 481 -5.88 -11.42 -11.62
C LYS A 481 -4.89 -11.60 -12.76
N HIS A 482 -5.37 -11.47 -14.00
CA HIS A 482 -4.52 -11.63 -15.18
C HIS A 482 -3.45 -10.54 -15.28
N VAL A 483 -3.80 -9.26 -15.05
CA VAL A 483 -2.82 -8.18 -15.14
C VAL A 483 -1.79 -8.21 -14.00
N ILE A 484 -2.17 -8.65 -12.80
CA ILE A 484 -1.24 -8.89 -11.69
C ILE A 484 -0.25 -10.00 -12.06
N GLN A 485 -0.76 -11.11 -12.60
CA GLN A 485 0.08 -12.23 -13.04
C GLN A 485 1.02 -11.82 -14.18
N PHE A 486 0.50 -11.09 -15.17
CA PHE A 486 1.28 -10.54 -16.28
C PHE A 486 2.43 -9.65 -15.78
N ARG A 487 2.15 -8.74 -14.83
CA ARG A 487 3.21 -7.94 -14.21
C ARG A 487 4.29 -8.80 -13.54
N LYS A 488 3.89 -9.84 -12.77
CA LYS A 488 4.83 -10.76 -12.10
C LYS A 488 5.71 -11.55 -13.07
N GLU A 489 5.18 -11.86 -14.26
CA GLU A 489 5.90 -12.60 -15.29
C GLU A 489 6.88 -11.74 -16.09
N HIS A 490 6.72 -10.41 -16.09
CA HIS A 490 7.44 -9.47 -16.94
C HIS A 490 8.10 -8.35 -16.17
N SER A 491 9.37 -8.55 -15.78
CA SER A 491 10.09 -7.62 -14.91
C SER A 491 10.38 -6.25 -15.54
N VAL A 492 10.21 -6.07 -16.84
CA VAL A 492 10.30 -4.75 -17.49
C VAL A 492 9.26 -3.76 -16.95
N PHE A 493 8.16 -4.23 -16.34
CA PHE A 493 7.12 -3.39 -15.73
C PHE A 493 7.34 -3.16 -14.23
N HIS A 494 8.32 -3.84 -13.60
CA HIS A 494 8.60 -3.72 -12.17
C HIS A 494 10.11 -3.79 -11.88
N MET A 495 10.86 -2.91 -12.51
CA MET A 495 12.32 -2.82 -12.33
C MET A 495 12.65 -2.29 -10.92
N GLU A 496 13.78 -2.69 -10.36
CA GLU A 496 14.27 -2.16 -9.07
C GLU A 496 14.54 -0.66 -9.10
N LYS A 497 14.90 -0.13 -10.28
CA LYS A 497 15.26 1.27 -10.51
C LYS A 497 14.50 1.84 -11.71
N GLU A 498 14.39 3.14 -11.72
CA GLU A 498 13.83 3.89 -12.84
C GLU A 498 14.56 3.58 -14.14
N PRO A 499 13.84 3.30 -15.27
CA PRO A 499 14.43 3.14 -16.59
C PRO A 499 15.30 4.34 -17.00
N ALA A 500 16.47 4.06 -17.56
CA ALA A 500 17.47 5.07 -17.90
C ALA A 500 17.20 5.78 -19.24
N LEU A 501 16.29 5.25 -20.06
CA LEU A 501 15.99 5.69 -21.44
C LEU A 501 17.22 5.64 -22.36
N MET A 502 18.13 4.69 -22.11
CA MET A 502 19.41 4.57 -22.81
C MET A 502 19.73 3.11 -23.13
N ASP A 503 20.50 2.92 -24.21
CA ASP A 503 21.06 1.59 -24.53
C ASP A 503 22.41 1.39 -23.80
N TYR A 504 22.36 1.14 -22.49
CA TYR A 504 23.54 0.87 -21.66
C TYR A 504 24.05 -0.58 -21.75
N ARG A 505 23.37 -1.44 -22.50
CA ARG A 505 23.77 -2.85 -22.74
C ARG A 505 24.27 -3.09 -24.16
N SER A 506 24.25 -2.06 -25.03
CA SER A 506 24.64 -2.15 -26.45
C SER A 506 23.85 -3.20 -27.22
N VAL A 507 22.55 -3.29 -26.99
CA VAL A 507 21.64 -4.24 -27.64
C VAL A 507 20.89 -3.65 -28.83
N GLY A 508 21.16 -2.38 -29.15
CA GLY A 508 20.57 -1.65 -30.30
C GLY A 508 19.24 -0.95 -29.99
N LEU A 509 18.73 -1.05 -28.75
CA LEU A 509 17.52 -0.39 -28.29
C LEU A 509 17.71 0.10 -26.84
N PRO A 510 17.18 1.27 -26.47
CA PRO A 510 17.10 1.67 -25.08
C PRO A 510 16.18 0.74 -24.27
N ASP A 511 16.34 0.74 -22.95
CA ASP A 511 15.46 0.00 -22.04
C ASP A 511 13.98 0.37 -22.22
N VAL A 512 13.70 1.68 -22.32
CA VAL A 512 12.37 2.23 -22.64
C VAL A 512 12.52 3.35 -23.67
N SER A 513 11.59 3.43 -24.62
CA SER A 513 11.50 4.54 -25.56
C SER A 513 10.08 4.99 -25.83
N TYR A 514 9.92 6.26 -26.14
CA TYR A 514 8.63 6.88 -26.44
C TYR A 514 8.42 7.08 -27.93
N HIS A 515 7.17 6.91 -28.36
CA HIS A 515 6.75 7.00 -29.76
C HIS A 515 5.46 7.82 -29.84
N GLY A 516 5.29 8.56 -30.94
CA GLY A 516 4.00 9.14 -31.30
C GLY A 516 3.17 8.19 -32.17
N LEU A 517 2.29 8.73 -32.99
CA LEU A 517 1.64 7.95 -34.06
C LEU A 517 2.66 7.42 -35.07
N LYS A 518 3.81 8.10 -35.20
CA LYS A 518 4.99 7.62 -35.93
C LYS A 518 6.02 7.09 -34.94
N THR A 519 6.69 6.00 -35.32
CA THR A 519 7.78 5.43 -34.52
C THR A 519 8.94 6.41 -34.35
N TRP A 520 9.56 6.43 -33.16
CA TRP A 520 10.71 7.26 -32.82
C TRP A 520 10.48 8.79 -32.94
N CYS A 521 9.19 9.18 -32.98
CA CYS A 521 8.79 10.59 -33.12
C CYS A 521 7.74 10.92 -32.03
N PRO A 522 8.12 10.91 -30.74
CA PRO A 522 7.19 11.31 -29.68
C PRO A 522 6.89 12.80 -29.79
N MET A 523 5.63 13.15 -29.61
CA MET A 523 5.16 14.53 -29.59
C MET A 523 4.43 14.76 -28.26
N PHE A 524 4.79 15.83 -27.57
CA PHE A 524 4.23 16.19 -26.26
C PHE A 524 3.44 17.51 -26.33
N ASP A 525 2.77 17.73 -27.46
CA ASP A 525 1.87 18.87 -27.60
C ASP A 525 0.69 18.72 -26.63
N ARG A 526 0.27 19.85 -26.03
CA ARG A 526 -0.82 19.89 -25.04
C ARG A 526 -2.13 19.29 -25.50
N PHE A 527 -2.40 19.29 -26.81
CA PHE A 527 -3.65 18.78 -27.38
C PHE A 527 -3.59 17.28 -27.70
N LEU A 528 -2.43 16.67 -27.64
CA LEU A 528 -2.28 15.25 -27.96
C LEU A 528 -2.68 14.37 -26.75
N ARG A 529 -3.25 13.22 -27.08
CA ARG A 529 -3.72 12.21 -26.12
C ARG A 529 -3.29 10.79 -26.52
N GLN A 530 -2.28 10.72 -27.39
CA GLN A 530 -1.76 9.49 -27.96
C GLN A 530 -0.28 9.34 -27.64
N LEU A 531 0.11 8.17 -27.16
CA LEU A 531 1.49 7.82 -26.87
C LEU A 531 1.72 6.32 -27.05
N GLY A 532 2.84 5.96 -27.66
CA GLY A 532 3.37 4.60 -27.65
C GLY A 532 4.61 4.50 -26.80
N ILE A 533 4.74 3.44 -26.02
CA ILE A 533 5.93 3.16 -25.20
C ILE A 533 6.46 1.77 -25.56
N LEU A 534 7.71 1.69 -25.98
CA LEU A 534 8.41 0.43 -26.22
C LEU A 534 9.29 0.08 -25.01
N TYR A 535 9.12 -1.10 -24.48
CA TYR A 535 9.97 -1.72 -23.47
C TYR A 535 10.83 -2.80 -24.15
N CYS A 536 12.14 -2.73 -23.99
CA CYS A 536 13.07 -3.71 -24.55
C CYS A 536 13.28 -4.85 -23.54
N GLY A 537 12.81 -6.05 -23.88
CA GLY A 537 12.91 -7.21 -23.00
C GLY A 537 14.32 -7.64 -22.61
N LYS A 538 15.33 -7.18 -23.37
CA LYS A 538 16.75 -7.44 -23.05
C LYS A 538 17.19 -6.82 -21.70
N TYR A 539 16.42 -5.89 -21.15
CA TYR A 539 16.69 -5.22 -19.86
C TYR A 539 15.90 -5.84 -18.69
N GLY A 540 14.94 -6.74 -18.99
CA GLY A 540 14.15 -7.49 -18.02
C GLY A 540 14.47 -8.98 -18.04
N LYS A 541 13.93 -9.69 -17.05
CA LYS A 541 14.01 -11.15 -16.94
C LYS A 541 12.64 -11.73 -16.59
N LYS A 542 12.36 -12.90 -17.12
CA LYS A 542 11.24 -13.73 -16.71
C LYS A 542 11.56 -14.49 -15.41
N PRO A 543 10.57 -15.02 -14.69
CA PRO A 543 10.81 -15.81 -13.48
C PRO A 543 11.75 -17.02 -13.66
N ASP A 544 11.84 -17.56 -14.86
CA ASP A 544 12.73 -18.67 -15.22
C ASP A 544 14.17 -18.22 -15.56
N GLY A 545 14.47 -16.92 -15.43
CA GLY A 545 15.79 -16.33 -15.68
C GLY A 545 16.09 -15.98 -17.14
N ARG A 546 15.22 -16.34 -18.11
CA ARG A 546 15.35 -15.93 -19.51
C ARG A 546 15.14 -14.41 -19.64
N GLU A 547 15.64 -13.82 -20.73
CA GLU A 547 15.34 -12.45 -21.11
C GLU A 547 13.82 -12.29 -21.30
N ASP A 548 13.31 -11.12 -20.97
CA ASP A 548 11.89 -10.80 -21.11
C ASP A 548 11.51 -10.59 -22.59
N ASP A 549 10.21 -10.53 -22.88
CA ASP A 549 9.69 -10.19 -24.19
C ASP A 549 9.78 -8.67 -24.46
N TYR A 550 9.66 -8.27 -25.72
CA TYR A 550 9.48 -6.87 -26.07
C TYR A 550 8.01 -6.48 -25.87
N PHE A 551 7.76 -5.27 -25.37
CA PHE A 551 6.39 -4.79 -25.22
C PHE A 551 6.22 -3.43 -25.86
N TYR A 552 5.10 -3.25 -26.55
CA TYR A 552 4.66 -1.96 -27.02
C TYR A 552 3.30 -1.64 -26.42
N VAL A 553 3.28 -0.64 -25.54
CA VAL A 553 2.05 -0.18 -24.87
C VAL A 553 1.60 1.11 -25.57
N ALA A 554 0.46 1.05 -26.22
CA ALA A 554 -0.10 2.18 -26.97
C ALA A 554 -1.35 2.71 -26.27
N PHE A 555 -1.33 4.00 -25.97
CA PHE A 555 -2.38 4.75 -25.30
C PHE A 555 -3.06 5.65 -26.33
N ASN A 556 -4.37 5.49 -26.50
CA ASN A 556 -5.20 6.43 -27.25
C ASN A 556 -6.36 6.91 -26.35
N MET A 557 -6.17 8.01 -25.62
CA MET A 557 -7.24 8.63 -24.80
C MET A 557 -8.04 9.69 -25.57
N HIS A 558 -7.82 9.82 -26.87
CA HIS A 558 -8.63 10.63 -27.76
C HIS A 558 -10.01 9.98 -27.99
N TRP A 559 -10.99 10.75 -28.44
CA TRP A 559 -12.35 10.29 -28.75
C TRP A 559 -12.52 9.73 -30.15
N GLU A 560 -11.43 9.68 -30.96
CA GLU A 560 -11.37 9.10 -32.28
C GLU A 560 -10.33 7.98 -32.35
N PRO A 561 -10.52 7.00 -33.28
CA PRO A 561 -9.48 6.01 -33.57
C PRO A 561 -8.25 6.65 -34.20
N HIS A 562 -7.07 6.12 -33.90
CA HIS A 562 -5.81 6.55 -34.50
C HIS A 562 -4.95 5.35 -34.92
N GLU A 563 -4.29 5.45 -36.07
CA GLU A 563 -3.32 4.46 -36.51
C GLU A 563 -1.94 4.75 -35.91
N PHE A 564 -1.37 3.75 -35.25
CA PHE A 564 -0.03 3.79 -34.67
C PHE A 564 0.92 2.97 -35.51
N ALA A 565 2.03 3.55 -35.96
CA ALA A 565 3.13 2.80 -36.52
C ALA A 565 3.85 2.00 -35.43
N LEU A 566 4.26 0.78 -35.71
CA LEU A 566 4.93 -0.11 -34.78
C LEU A 566 6.45 -0.10 -34.96
N PRO A 567 7.23 -0.10 -33.86
CA PRO A 567 8.66 -0.30 -33.92
C PRO A 567 9.01 -1.66 -34.55
N ASN A 568 10.09 -1.71 -35.31
CA ASN A 568 10.57 -2.98 -35.86
C ASN A 568 11.12 -3.87 -34.74
N LEU A 569 10.67 -5.11 -34.69
CA LEU A 569 11.26 -6.15 -33.84
C LEU A 569 12.49 -6.78 -34.51
N PRO A 570 13.36 -7.48 -33.77
CA PRO A 570 14.37 -8.36 -34.34
C PRO A 570 13.78 -9.36 -35.34
N LYS A 571 14.59 -9.86 -36.28
CA LYS A 571 14.14 -10.64 -37.46
C LYS A 571 13.24 -11.83 -37.15
N ASP A 572 13.48 -12.48 -36.01
CA ASP A 572 12.77 -13.72 -35.64
C ASP A 572 11.63 -13.48 -34.61
N TYR A 573 11.21 -12.20 -34.44
CA TYR A 573 10.13 -11.82 -33.54
C TYR A 573 8.91 -11.29 -34.30
N LYS A 574 7.72 -11.50 -33.70
CA LYS A 574 6.45 -10.94 -34.19
C LYS A 574 5.64 -10.33 -33.05
N TRP A 575 4.90 -9.27 -33.37
CA TRP A 575 3.93 -8.68 -32.46
C TRP A 575 2.70 -9.56 -32.29
N HIS A 576 2.32 -9.79 -31.03
CA HIS A 576 1.10 -10.45 -30.60
C HIS A 576 0.31 -9.49 -29.71
N THR A 577 -1.01 -9.61 -29.68
CA THR A 577 -1.85 -8.78 -28.81
C THR A 577 -2.03 -9.44 -27.44
N ALA A 578 -1.50 -8.85 -26.37
CA ALA A 578 -1.72 -9.31 -25.00
C ALA A 578 -2.98 -8.70 -24.39
N PHE A 579 -3.16 -7.37 -24.55
CA PHE A 579 -4.36 -6.66 -24.10
C PHE A 579 -4.88 -5.72 -25.19
N ASN A 580 -6.22 -5.60 -25.26
CA ASN A 580 -6.91 -4.58 -26.04
C ASN A 580 -8.22 -4.23 -25.31
N THR A 581 -8.23 -3.12 -24.58
CA THR A 581 -9.33 -2.76 -23.70
C THR A 581 -10.65 -2.46 -24.41
N ASP A 582 -10.64 -2.26 -25.73
CA ASP A 582 -11.86 -2.12 -26.56
C ASP A 582 -12.59 -3.44 -26.82
N GLN A 583 -11.89 -4.58 -26.72
CA GLN A 583 -12.44 -5.90 -27.01
C GLN A 583 -13.18 -6.50 -25.80
N ASP A 584 -14.42 -6.06 -25.58
CA ASP A 584 -15.24 -6.49 -24.45
C ASP A 584 -15.61 -8.00 -24.48
N GLN A 585 -15.69 -8.61 -25.68
CA GLN A 585 -16.00 -10.02 -25.87
C GLN A 585 -14.92 -10.99 -25.32
N VAL A 586 -13.68 -10.55 -25.29
CA VAL A 586 -12.55 -11.28 -24.67
C VAL A 586 -12.08 -10.63 -23.37
N ASN A 587 -12.93 -9.84 -22.76
CA ASN A 587 -12.66 -9.09 -21.53
C ASN A 587 -11.42 -8.18 -21.62
N GLY A 588 -11.02 -7.77 -22.82
CA GLY A 588 -9.86 -6.89 -23.06
C GLY A 588 -8.49 -7.56 -22.87
N MET A 589 -8.43 -8.87 -22.70
CA MET A 589 -7.18 -9.61 -22.45
C MET A 589 -7.13 -10.93 -23.20
N TYR A 590 -5.91 -11.42 -23.46
CA TYR A 590 -5.66 -12.75 -24.00
C TYR A 590 -4.78 -13.53 -23.02
N PRO A 591 -5.23 -14.72 -22.56
CA PRO A 591 -4.43 -15.56 -21.66
C PRO A 591 -3.07 -15.92 -22.23
N GLY A 592 -2.08 -16.13 -21.37
CA GLY A 592 -0.71 -16.48 -21.75
C GLY A 592 -0.66 -17.68 -22.69
N GLY A 593 0.02 -17.53 -23.83
CA GLY A 593 0.12 -18.54 -24.88
C GLY A 593 -1.02 -18.52 -25.91
N SER A 594 -2.09 -17.75 -25.70
CA SER A 594 -3.21 -17.60 -26.64
C SER A 594 -3.27 -16.25 -27.35
N GLU A 595 -2.27 -15.39 -27.14
CA GLU A 595 -2.18 -14.05 -27.72
C GLU A 595 -2.13 -14.13 -29.25
N PRO A 596 -3.11 -13.55 -29.97
CA PRO A 596 -3.14 -13.62 -31.42
C PRO A 596 -1.98 -12.84 -32.03
N VAL A 597 -1.39 -13.42 -33.09
CA VAL A 597 -0.40 -12.74 -33.92
C VAL A 597 -1.07 -11.55 -34.58
N LEU A 598 -0.45 -10.37 -34.50
CA LEU A 598 -0.95 -9.20 -35.18
C LEU A 598 -0.77 -9.39 -36.70
N GLU A 599 -1.84 -9.18 -37.47
CA GLU A 599 -1.80 -9.37 -38.94
C GLU A 599 -0.85 -8.38 -39.61
N ASN A 600 -0.98 -7.10 -39.30
CA ASN A 600 -0.08 -6.05 -39.78
C ASN A 600 0.99 -5.75 -38.73
N GLN A 601 2.23 -6.18 -39.02
CA GLN A 601 3.38 -5.99 -38.13
C GLN A 601 3.99 -4.59 -38.18
N LYS A 602 3.43 -3.67 -38.99
CA LYS A 602 3.96 -2.30 -39.18
C LYS A 602 3.10 -1.22 -38.56
N SER A 603 1.81 -1.46 -38.43
CA SER A 603 0.86 -0.53 -37.84
C SER A 603 -0.34 -1.23 -37.21
N ILE A 604 -1.01 -0.53 -36.30
CA ILE A 604 -2.27 -0.97 -35.67
C ILE A 604 -3.23 0.22 -35.51
N MET A 605 -4.50 -0.01 -35.84
CA MET A 605 -5.58 0.94 -35.54
C MET A 605 -6.01 0.78 -34.09
N ILE A 606 -5.89 1.84 -33.29
CA ILE A 606 -6.32 1.84 -31.88
C ILE A 606 -7.57 2.68 -31.73
N MET A 607 -8.62 2.05 -31.23
CA MET A 607 -9.92 2.66 -31.05
C MET A 607 -9.90 3.79 -30.01
N ALA A 608 -10.93 4.62 -30.01
CA ALA A 608 -11.09 5.70 -29.04
C ALA A 608 -11.06 5.21 -27.58
N ARG A 609 -10.38 5.93 -26.69
CA ARG A 609 -10.33 5.63 -25.26
C ARG A 609 -9.82 4.21 -24.96
N THR A 610 -8.76 3.79 -25.63
CA THR A 610 -8.28 2.41 -25.61
C THR A 610 -6.78 2.34 -25.30
N ILE A 611 -6.39 1.35 -24.51
CA ILE A 611 -5.01 0.92 -24.33
C ILE A 611 -4.84 -0.44 -24.99
N VAL A 612 -3.79 -0.59 -25.80
CA VAL A 612 -3.37 -1.85 -26.41
C VAL A 612 -1.97 -2.20 -25.92
N VAL A 613 -1.78 -3.44 -25.49
CA VAL A 613 -0.45 -3.98 -25.14
C VAL A 613 -0.10 -5.06 -26.15
N LEU A 614 0.96 -4.82 -26.90
CA LEU A 614 1.53 -5.79 -27.81
C LEU A 614 2.78 -6.41 -27.20
N MET A 615 2.94 -7.72 -27.40
CA MET A 615 4.08 -8.51 -26.95
C MET A 615 4.84 -9.04 -28.16
N GLY A 616 6.13 -8.72 -28.25
CA GLY A 616 7.03 -9.22 -29.27
C GLY A 616 7.61 -10.58 -28.86
N LYS A 617 7.10 -11.66 -29.43
CA LYS A 617 7.53 -13.03 -29.16
C LYS A 617 8.41 -13.58 -30.25
N GLU A 618 9.39 -14.41 -29.87
CA GLU A 618 10.21 -15.17 -30.81
C GLU A 618 9.37 -16.20 -31.58
N VAL A 619 9.50 -16.20 -32.88
CA VAL A 619 8.83 -17.19 -33.73
C VAL A 619 9.66 -18.48 -33.73
N PRO A 620 9.08 -19.62 -33.31
CA PRO A 620 9.80 -20.88 -33.34
C PRO A 620 10.38 -21.14 -34.73
N ALA A 621 11.68 -21.41 -34.80
CA ALA A 621 12.31 -21.76 -36.08
C ALA A 621 11.57 -22.93 -36.69
N GLN A 622 10.91 -22.72 -37.85
CA GLN A 622 10.35 -23.82 -38.60
C GLN A 622 11.49 -24.80 -38.90
N LYS A 623 11.44 -26.02 -38.35
CA LYS A 623 12.33 -27.08 -38.76
C LYS A 623 12.21 -27.18 -40.27
N LYS A 624 13.23 -26.71 -41.02
CA LYS A 624 13.28 -26.92 -42.47
C LYS A 624 13.14 -28.42 -42.70
N ALA A 625 12.01 -28.82 -43.23
CA ALA A 625 11.83 -30.20 -43.69
C ALA A 625 12.99 -30.50 -44.63
N SER A 626 13.89 -31.37 -44.19
CA SER A 626 14.99 -31.83 -44.99
C SER A 626 14.37 -32.47 -46.23
N ARG A 627 14.42 -31.78 -47.39
CA ARG A 627 14.18 -32.42 -48.69
C ARG A 627 15.20 -33.52 -48.84
N GLY A 628 14.75 -34.76 -48.66
CA GLY A 628 15.55 -35.94 -48.92
C GLY A 628 16.09 -35.88 -50.35
N LYS A 629 17.40 -35.70 -50.48
CA LYS A 629 18.11 -35.98 -51.72
C LYS A 629 18.21 -37.50 -51.84
N ALA A 630 17.55 -38.01 -52.86
CA ALA A 630 17.69 -39.39 -53.30
C ALA A 630 19.17 -39.72 -53.55
N ALA A 631 19.55 -40.88 -53.07
CA ALA A 631 20.86 -41.45 -53.21
C ALA A 631 21.24 -41.68 -54.73
N GLY A 632 22.35 -41.05 -55.11
CA GLY A 632 23.08 -41.43 -56.30
C GLY A 632 24.48 -41.95 -55.89
N LYS A 633 24.74 -43.21 -56.09
CA LYS A 633 26.05 -43.86 -55.90
C LYS A 633 27.09 -43.26 -56.86
N GLY A 634 28.28 -43.00 -56.39
CA GLY A 634 29.47 -42.72 -57.21
C GLY A 634 30.71 -42.77 -56.31
N GLU A 635 31.56 -43.75 -56.63
CA GLU A 635 32.78 -44.15 -55.91
C GLU A 635 33.97 -43.20 -56.15
N ARG A 636 34.84 -43.15 -55.11
CA ARG A 636 36.32 -42.97 -55.06
C ARG A 636 36.98 -41.71 -55.63
N LYS A 637 37.77 -41.05 -54.81
CA LYS A 637 39.22 -41.25 -54.67
C LYS A 637 39.77 -40.36 -53.58
N GLU A 638 40.67 -40.92 -52.75
CA GLU A 638 41.63 -40.31 -51.87
C GLU A 638 42.67 -39.53 -52.65
N GLU A 639 43.15 -38.38 -52.11
CA GLU A 639 44.51 -37.90 -52.25
C GLU A 639 44.85 -37.03 -51.08
N GLU A 640 45.92 -37.44 -50.41
CA GLU A 640 46.64 -36.79 -49.33
C GLU A 640 47.53 -35.65 -49.86
N ALA A 641 48.06 -34.95 -48.88
CA ALA A 641 49.27 -34.07 -48.80
C ALA A 641 48.98 -32.59 -48.76
N ASP A 642 49.55 -31.77 -48.02
CA ASP A 642 50.67 -31.73 -47.07
C ASP A 642 50.93 -30.26 -46.78
N ASP A 643 51.32 -29.98 -45.56
CA ASP A 643 52.06 -28.88 -44.97
C ASP A 643 52.34 -27.57 -45.70
N THR A 644 52.20 -26.44 -45.02
CA THR A 644 53.28 -25.64 -44.44
C THR A 644 52.83 -24.24 -44.00
N VAL A 645 52.97 -24.03 -42.71
CA VAL A 645 53.63 -22.91 -41.96
C VAL A 645 53.87 -21.59 -42.75
N ARG A 646 53.34 -20.49 -42.17
CA ARG A 646 54.11 -19.33 -41.71
C ARG A 646 53.27 -18.26 -41.06
N GLY A 647 53.73 -17.89 -39.85
CA GLY A 647 53.21 -16.82 -39.03
C GLY A 647 53.58 -15.43 -39.57
N ASN A 648 52.89 -14.47 -39.02
CA ASN A 648 53.45 -13.16 -38.80
C ASN A 648 52.74 -12.44 -37.60
N ASP A 649 53.55 -12.20 -36.58
CA ASP A 649 53.33 -11.28 -35.49
C ASP A 649 53.12 -9.87 -36.01
N THR A 650 52.12 -9.18 -35.49
CA THR A 650 52.18 -7.71 -35.41
C THR A 650 51.60 -7.21 -34.10
N VAL A 651 52.52 -6.79 -33.26
CA VAL A 651 52.38 -6.06 -32.00
C VAL A 651 51.78 -4.68 -32.33
N TYR A 652 50.74 -4.28 -31.64
CA TYR A 652 50.37 -2.87 -31.51
C TYR A 652 50.31 -2.45 -30.04
N ARG A 653 51.11 -1.39 -29.80
CA ARG A 653 51.32 -0.72 -28.50
C ARG A 653 50.10 0.15 -28.15
N GLU A 654 49.84 0.22 -26.83
CA GLU A 654 49.05 1.23 -26.15
C GLU A 654 49.66 2.64 -26.32
N PRO A 655 48.87 3.69 -26.27
CA PRO A 655 49.34 5.01 -25.84
C PRO A 655 48.79 5.38 -24.46
N GLN A 656 49.69 5.92 -23.68
CA GLN A 656 49.56 6.43 -22.33
C GLN A 656 48.66 7.66 -22.21
N ALA A 657 48.17 7.82 -20.99
CA ALA A 657 47.42 8.93 -20.42
C ALA A 657 48.12 10.29 -20.58
N GLY A 658 47.31 11.29 -20.89
CA GLY A 658 47.65 12.71 -20.75
C GLY A 658 46.60 13.39 -19.87
N GLY A 659 46.99 13.77 -18.66
CA GLY A 659 46.19 14.53 -17.75
C GLY A 659 46.00 15.99 -18.17
N LEU A 660 44.87 16.56 -17.83
CA LEU A 660 44.66 17.98 -17.76
C LEU A 660 43.93 18.36 -16.49
N GLN A 661 44.56 19.20 -15.71
CA GLN A 661 44.06 19.81 -14.46
C GLN A 661 43.03 20.92 -14.76
N PRO A 662 42.22 21.27 -13.76
CA PRO A 662 41.17 22.31 -13.89
C PRO A 662 41.72 23.70 -13.53
N SER A 663 41.12 24.73 -14.12
CA SER A 663 41.28 26.11 -13.71
C SER A 663 39.96 26.70 -13.17
N PRO A 664 40.02 27.60 -12.19
CA PRO A 664 38.89 28.06 -11.41
C PRO A 664 38.39 29.45 -11.86
N GLY A 665 37.17 29.77 -11.45
CA GLY A 665 36.83 31.17 -11.36
C GLY A 665 35.34 31.53 -11.46
N ALA A 666 34.82 32.01 -10.34
CA ALA A 666 33.92 33.13 -10.13
C ALA A 666 32.48 33.02 -10.71
N GLY A 667 31.45 33.34 -10.00
CA GLY A 667 31.19 34.30 -8.96
C GLY A 667 29.75 34.16 -8.43
N GLN A 668 29.60 34.56 -7.23
CA GLN A 668 28.36 34.70 -6.49
C GLN A 668 27.37 35.65 -7.18
N ASP A 669 26.10 35.31 -7.15
CA ASP A 669 25.10 36.36 -6.96
C ASP A 669 23.92 35.85 -6.14
N THR A 670 23.71 36.54 -5.03
CA THR A 670 22.63 36.41 -4.06
C THR A 670 21.42 37.19 -4.55
N GLY A 671 20.27 36.58 -4.56
CA GLY A 671 19.00 37.24 -4.84
C GLY A 671 17.87 36.67 -4.03
N THR A 672 17.70 37.16 -2.83
CA THR A 672 16.52 37.06 -1.99
C THR A 672 15.31 37.67 -2.67
N LEU A 673 14.18 36.96 -2.73
CA LEU A 673 12.86 37.60 -2.74
C LEU A 673 11.82 36.69 -2.07
N GLN A 674 11.24 37.24 -1.01
CA GLN A 674 10.05 36.82 -0.31
C GLN A 674 8.79 37.02 -1.16
N SER A 675 7.86 36.12 -1.12
CA SER A 675 6.45 36.31 -0.74
C SER A 675 5.76 34.96 -0.70
#